data_ea7abcb3b3b3b1726c53717e736eb9c1
#
_entry.id   ea7abcb3b3b3b1726c53717e736eb9c1
#
_cell.length_a   1.000
_cell.length_b   1.000
_cell.length_c   1.000
_cell.angle_alpha   90.00
_cell.angle_beta   90.00
_cell.angle_gamma   90.00
#
_symmetry.space_group_name_H-M   'P 1'
#
loop_
_entity.id
_entity.type
_entity.pdbx_description
1 polymer ?
#
loop_
_entity_poly.entity_id
_entity_poly.type
_entity_poly.pdbx_seq_one_letter_code
_entity_poly.pdbx_strand_id
1 'polypeptide(L)'
;MSITRLMRRLKTKAPSPLRSAGALQMAVLILVALGPASAQSITELQRGFERPPDDAKIMMRWWWFGPAVTRAELEREMRLMKEGGIGGFEVQPVYPLLPDDPTRGIKNLPFLSDEFIDALRFVSVKSRELGLRMDLTLGSGWPFGGPYVPISEAAGMLRTERLKLPGNSSHLPIPNLTAGEKLLAVFRARTQGQSIVADSVRELTDIHDGAVWLPENLEGPHEVLFFISSRTGMQVKRPAVGAEGYVLNHLDRVATEHYLNHVGDRLMQAFGSNPPHAVFCDSLEVYNQDWTSDFLEEFKQRRGYDLKPYLPALVADIGPKTLDIRRDWGKTLTELLNQRFLTPLHDWARRNHTLLRMQDYGVPAAALSSNAYIDLPEGEGPQWKILRASRWASSASHLYGHQVTSSETWTWLHSPVFRATPLDMKAEADLHFLEGINQLIGHGWPYTAAGVEYPGWRFYASAVFNEKNPWWIVMPDVALYLQRLSYLLRQGQPANDVALYLPNDDAWAHFTAGNTHMIEILRDRVGPNVVPAILETGNDFDFFDDDALRQVGRVDKDALVLGANHYRVIILPGVERIPPDTLQKFEEFVHNGGTLIATRNIPQLAPGFRATEAEQRQIHDTALQLFAGLSATGHLVRDEKELGTVLNSLLKPDVTFAPASPQIGFIHRKTSDAEIYFVANTSNAPQNVIASFRVQGMQPELWDPFSGRTSRANVRLLTESQTVVGLALEPYGSRVLVFSKRALPKTSPQTGQPAVPAPIDLSTDWRVTFGDNAKPLVMDQLRSWTENEATKYFSGRATYEKEVNLPAGFLPPGITVKLDFGDAKPIPEQPLRSGMQTWLEAPVREAAVVYINDQRVGSVWCPPYSIDVTNVLRPGANRIRTVVANLALNYMSGRPLPDYRLLNLRYGERFQAQDMDKVLAVPAGLLGPIRLLANRSSKP
;
A
#
# COMPACT_ATOMS: atom_id res chain seq x y z
N MET A 1 31.33 19.82 -33.55
CA MET A 1 32.50 20.37 -32.82
C MET A 1 32.69 19.54 -31.57
N SER A 2 33.85 18.93 -31.44
CA SER A 2 34.15 17.82 -30.54
C SER A 2 34.18 18.21 -29.06
N ILE A 3 33.66 17.33 -28.22
CA ILE A 3 33.60 17.34 -26.76
C ILE A 3 34.98 17.55 -26.07
N THR A 4 36.05 17.45 -26.80
CA THR A 4 37.44 17.53 -26.30
C THR A 4 37.89 18.98 -25.98
N ARG A 5 37.10 20.02 -26.29
CA ARG A 5 37.51 21.42 -26.02
C ARG A 5 36.91 22.02 -24.73
N LEU A 6 36.00 21.32 -24.05
CA LEU A 6 35.40 21.83 -22.82
C LEU A 6 36.18 21.45 -21.55
N MET A 7 37.05 20.45 -21.64
CA MET A 7 37.81 19.91 -20.49
C MET A 7 39.11 20.64 -20.13
N ARG A 8 39.44 21.71 -20.85
CA ARG A 8 40.73 22.42 -20.64
C ARG A 8 40.67 23.77 -19.90
N ARG A 9 39.49 24.21 -19.39
CA ARG A 9 39.36 25.50 -18.70
C ARG A 9 38.98 25.46 -17.22
N LEU A 10 39.02 24.29 -16.56
CA LEU A 10 38.74 24.17 -15.13
C LEU A 10 39.91 23.59 -14.34
N LYS A 11 41.07 24.20 -14.51
CA LYS A 11 42.21 24.00 -13.56
C LYS A 11 42.62 25.38 -13.05
N THR A 12 42.02 25.79 -11.91
CA THR A 12 42.73 26.56 -10.88
C THR A 12 41.88 26.74 -9.64
N LYS A 13 42.48 26.37 -8.48
CA LYS A 13 42.13 26.62 -7.08
C LYS A 13 41.12 25.71 -6.43
N ALA A 14 41.64 24.69 -5.75
CA ALA A 14 40.99 23.95 -4.69
C ALA A 14 41.05 24.73 -3.36
N PRO A 15 40.03 24.57 -2.52
CA PRO A 15 40.23 24.34 -1.10
C PRO A 15 39.51 23.07 -0.61
N SER A 16 40.24 22.35 0.19
CA SER A 16 40.03 21.24 1.13
C SER A 16 38.83 20.27 0.96
N PRO A 17 39.11 18.97 1.07
CA PRO A 17 38.13 17.90 0.80
C PRO A 17 37.38 17.56 2.07
N LEU A 18 36.05 17.66 2.09
CA LEU A 18 35.16 16.91 2.97
C LEU A 18 33.67 17.34 2.93
N ARG A 19 33.17 17.88 1.80
CA ARG A 19 31.70 18.13 1.67
C ARG A 19 31.08 18.02 0.27
N SER A 20 31.78 17.49 -0.73
CA SER A 20 31.29 17.55 -2.12
C SER A 20 31.15 16.22 -2.87
N ALA A 21 31.39 15.07 -2.24
CA ALA A 21 31.30 13.79 -2.96
C ALA A 21 29.86 13.32 -3.22
N GLY A 22 28.91 13.60 -2.30
CA GLY A 22 27.52 13.17 -2.44
C GLY A 22 26.73 13.97 -3.49
N ALA A 23 26.92 15.28 -3.54
CA ALA A 23 26.18 16.14 -4.47
C ALA A 23 26.60 15.98 -5.93
N LEU A 24 27.88 15.66 -6.18
CA LEU A 24 28.36 15.46 -7.54
C LEU A 24 28.01 14.09 -8.12
N GLN A 25 27.87 13.07 -7.26
CA GLN A 25 27.37 11.75 -7.67
C GLN A 25 25.88 11.75 -7.97
N MET A 26 25.05 12.50 -7.21
CA MET A 26 23.63 12.69 -7.53
C MET A 26 23.43 13.47 -8.83
N ALA A 27 24.21 14.51 -9.10
CA ALA A 27 24.07 15.27 -10.35
C ALA A 27 24.45 14.47 -11.61
N VAL A 28 25.36 13.50 -11.50
CA VAL A 28 25.73 12.61 -12.61
C VAL A 28 24.70 11.48 -12.80
N LEU A 29 24.03 11.01 -11.74
CA LEU A 29 22.96 10.01 -11.81
C LEU A 29 21.65 10.57 -12.39
N ILE A 30 21.34 11.84 -12.14
CA ILE A 30 20.17 12.51 -12.74
C ILE A 30 20.36 12.72 -14.25
N LEU A 31 21.60 12.86 -14.74
CA LEU A 31 21.88 13.06 -16.16
C LEU A 31 21.90 11.77 -17.00
N VAL A 32 21.98 10.60 -16.37
CA VAL A 32 21.97 9.30 -17.08
C VAL A 32 20.54 8.71 -17.16
N ALA A 33 19.63 9.14 -16.29
CA ALA A 33 18.21 8.68 -16.30
C ALA A 33 17.29 9.51 -17.20
N LEU A 34 17.75 10.64 -17.74
CA LEU A 34 17.02 11.46 -18.71
C LEU A 34 17.46 11.16 -20.15
N GLY A 35 17.46 9.89 -20.56
CA GLY A 35 17.23 9.59 -21.97
C GLY A 35 15.85 10.13 -22.34
N PRO A 36 15.63 10.74 -23.53
CA PRO A 36 14.30 11.15 -23.93
C PRO A 36 13.43 9.89 -23.91
N ALA A 37 12.51 9.80 -22.95
CA ALA A 37 11.41 8.84 -23.04
C ALA A 37 10.78 9.13 -24.41
N SER A 38 10.96 8.21 -25.37
CA SER A 38 10.34 8.35 -26.68
C SER A 38 8.85 8.51 -26.41
N ALA A 39 8.28 9.62 -26.91
CA ALA A 39 6.87 9.93 -26.71
C ALA A 39 6.05 8.71 -27.16
N GLN A 40 5.45 8.00 -26.22
CA GLN A 40 4.65 6.81 -26.52
C GLN A 40 3.39 7.25 -27.24
N SER A 41 3.25 6.84 -28.49
CA SER A 41 2.07 7.20 -29.27
C SER A 41 0.81 6.56 -28.69
N ILE A 42 -0.36 7.18 -28.93
CA ILE A 42 -1.66 6.61 -28.50
C ILE A 42 -1.87 5.19 -29.04
N THR A 43 -1.32 4.85 -30.22
CA THR A 43 -1.39 3.50 -30.80
C THR A 43 -0.54 2.48 -30.03
N GLU A 44 0.64 2.89 -29.58
CA GLU A 44 1.50 2.04 -28.73
C GLU A 44 0.89 1.85 -27.35
N LEU A 45 0.34 2.93 -26.78
CA LEU A 45 -0.38 2.87 -25.51
C LEU A 45 -1.56 1.88 -25.59
N GLN A 46 -2.36 1.96 -26.67
CA GLN A 46 -3.47 1.04 -26.89
C GLN A 46 -3.01 -0.40 -27.06
N ARG A 47 -1.95 -0.65 -27.84
CA ARG A 47 -1.40 -2.00 -28.02
C ARG A 47 -0.91 -2.59 -26.70
N GLY A 48 -0.24 -1.76 -25.86
CA GLY A 48 0.19 -2.16 -24.52
C GLY A 48 -0.99 -2.42 -23.59
N PHE A 49 -2.09 -1.71 -23.72
CA PHE A 49 -3.32 -1.99 -22.99
C PHE A 49 -4.01 -3.29 -23.41
N GLU A 50 -4.11 -3.54 -24.71
CA GLU A 50 -4.70 -4.77 -25.25
C GLU A 50 -3.88 -6.01 -24.83
N ARG A 51 -2.55 -5.88 -24.85
CA ARG A 51 -1.58 -6.92 -24.50
C ARG A 51 -0.50 -6.35 -23.59
N PRO A 52 -0.83 -6.17 -22.29
CA PRO A 52 0.11 -5.55 -21.39
C PRO A 52 1.34 -6.42 -21.13
N PRO A 53 2.51 -5.80 -20.89
CA PRO A 53 3.75 -6.50 -20.64
C PRO A 53 3.71 -7.27 -19.31
N ASP A 54 4.53 -8.32 -19.21
CA ASP A 54 4.52 -9.23 -18.07
C ASP A 54 4.93 -8.57 -16.76
N ASP A 55 5.72 -7.51 -16.79
CA ASP A 55 6.13 -6.74 -15.60
C ASP A 55 4.98 -5.96 -14.94
N ALA A 56 3.87 -5.75 -15.66
CA ALA A 56 2.64 -5.15 -15.12
C ALA A 56 1.70 -6.16 -14.44
N LYS A 57 2.03 -7.46 -14.46
CA LYS A 57 1.25 -8.49 -13.76
C LYS A 57 1.33 -8.33 -12.25
N ILE A 58 0.27 -8.74 -11.56
CA ILE A 58 0.29 -8.86 -10.11
C ILE A 58 1.31 -9.90 -9.66
N MET A 59 1.78 -9.75 -8.43
CA MET A 59 2.65 -10.70 -7.76
C MET A 59 1.98 -11.25 -6.50
N MET A 60 2.53 -12.32 -5.94
CA MET A 60 2.06 -12.91 -4.68
C MET A 60 3.20 -13.05 -3.69
N ARG A 61 2.97 -12.70 -2.42
CA ARG A 61 3.82 -13.12 -1.32
C ARG A 61 3.60 -14.61 -1.12
N TRP A 62 4.69 -15.39 -1.30
CA TRP A 62 4.67 -16.84 -1.23
C TRP A 62 5.18 -17.30 0.12
N TRP A 63 4.26 -17.67 0.99
CA TRP A 63 4.54 -18.07 2.36
C TRP A 63 5.11 -19.48 2.42
N TRP A 64 6.36 -19.60 2.79
CA TRP A 64 7.02 -20.88 3.01
C TRP A 64 7.01 -21.24 4.50
N PHE A 65 6.04 -22.05 4.89
CA PHE A 65 5.87 -22.46 6.28
C PHE A 65 6.87 -23.53 6.68
N GLY A 66 7.70 -23.23 7.65
CA GLY A 66 8.70 -24.11 8.22
C GLY A 66 10.08 -24.21 7.59
N PRO A 67 10.39 -23.68 6.43
CA PRO A 67 10.09 -23.97 5.03
C PRO A 67 9.99 -25.45 4.70
N ALA A 68 8.83 -26.06 4.91
CA ALA A 68 8.60 -27.47 4.60
C ALA A 68 8.33 -27.68 3.10
N VAL A 69 9.27 -27.31 2.26
CA VAL A 69 9.12 -27.23 0.80
C VAL A 69 9.81 -28.40 0.08
N THR A 70 9.23 -28.83 -1.05
CA THR A 70 9.82 -29.82 -1.94
C THR A 70 9.88 -29.29 -3.37
N ARG A 71 10.90 -29.69 -4.14
CA ARG A 71 11.07 -29.20 -5.53
C ARG A 71 9.85 -29.47 -6.40
N ALA A 72 9.18 -30.64 -6.23
CA ALA A 72 8.00 -31.00 -6.99
C ALA A 72 6.83 -30.04 -6.73
N GLU A 73 6.53 -29.76 -5.45
CA GLU A 73 5.45 -28.83 -5.08
C GLU A 73 5.79 -27.37 -5.40
N LEU A 74 7.05 -26.97 -5.22
CA LEU A 74 7.50 -25.64 -5.63
C LEU A 74 7.27 -25.40 -7.14
N GLU A 75 7.65 -26.37 -7.99
CA GLU A 75 7.41 -26.27 -9.42
C GLU A 75 5.91 -26.30 -9.76
N ARG A 76 5.12 -27.15 -9.09
CA ARG A 76 3.67 -27.23 -9.29
C ARG A 76 3.01 -25.87 -8.98
N GLU A 77 3.32 -25.26 -7.83
CA GLU A 77 2.72 -23.99 -7.45
C GLU A 77 3.16 -22.85 -8.37
N MET A 78 4.43 -22.77 -8.78
CA MET A 78 4.88 -21.77 -9.76
C MET A 78 4.16 -21.89 -11.11
N ARG A 79 3.89 -23.11 -11.58
CA ARG A 79 3.09 -23.33 -12.82
C ARG A 79 1.66 -22.83 -12.64
N LEU A 80 1.04 -23.11 -11.50
CA LEU A 80 -0.31 -22.64 -11.20
C LEU A 80 -0.40 -21.12 -11.02
N MET A 81 0.63 -20.48 -10.45
CA MET A 81 0.75 -19.02 -10.46
C MET A 81 0.75 -18.48 -11.88
N LYS A 82 1.61 -19.03 -12.74
CA LYS A 82 1.68 -18.62 -14.15
C LYS A 82 0.36 -18.82 -14.90
N GLU A 83 -0.28 -19.98 -14.72
CA GLU A 83 -1.59 -20.31 -15.29
C GLU A 83 -2.69 -19.37 -14.80
N GLY A 84 -2.62 -18.92 -13.53
CA GLY A 84 -3.50 -17.92 -12.94
C GLY A 84 -3.24 -16.49 -13.40
N GLY A 85 -2.24 -16.26 -14.28
CA GLY A 85 -1.90 -14.92 -14.78
C GLY A 85 -1.03 -14.10 -13.84
N ILE A 86 -0.47 -14.71 -12.79
CA ILE A 86 0.46 -14.06 -11.85
C ILE A 86 1.83 -13.93 -12.52
N GLY A 87 2.45 -12.75 -12.39
CA GLY A 87 3.73 -12.42 -13.04
C GLY A 87 4.97 -12.76 -12.22
N GLY A 88 4.79 -13.03 -10.93
CA GLY A 88 5.90 -13.33 -10.05
C GLY A 88 5.50 -13.52 -8.60
N PHE A 89 6.49 -13.71 -7.76
CA PHE A 89 6.28 -13.93 -6.33
C PHE A 89 7.43 -13.36 -5.50
N GLU A 90 7.14 -13.12 -4.22
CA GLU A 90 8.11 -12.85 -3.16
C GLU A 90 8.18 -14.08 -2.26
N VAL A 91 9.37 -14.65 -2.11
CA VAL A 91 9.56 -15.76 -1.15
C VAL A 91 9.66 -15.21 0.26
N GLN A 92 8.74 -15.64 1.14
CA GLN A 92 8.68 -15.28 2.55
C GLN A 92 8.74 -16.52 3.44
N PRO A 93 9.92 -16.88 3.98
CA PRO A 93 10.05 -17.98 4.94
C PRO A 93 9.46 -17.61 6.30
N VAL A 94 8.60 -18.47 6.85
CA VAL A 94 7.91 -18.22 8.13
C VAL A 94 7.80 -19.48 8.96
N TYR A 95 7.22 -19.38 10.14
CA TYR A 95 7.02 -20.43 11.14
C TYR A 95 6.46 -21.75 10.57
N PRO A 96 6.80 -22.91 11.16
CA PRO A 96 6.23 -24.19 10.76
C PRO A 96 4.77 -24.32 11.21
N LEU A 97 3.91 -24.87 10.35
CA LEU A 97 2.53 -25.22 10.68
C LEU A 97 2.39 -26.64 11.22
N LEU A 98 3.34 -27.51 10.89
CA LEU A 98 3.41 -28.88 11.38
C LEU A 98 4.85 -29.21 11.76
N PRO A 99 5.07 -30.09 12.76
CA PRO A 99 6.37 -30.69 12.99
C PRO A 99 6.81 -31.55 11.81
N ASP A 100 8.09 -31.94 11.79
CA ASP A 100 8.58 -32.93 10.83
C ASP A 100 7.78 -34.22 10.92
N ASP A 101 7.34 -34.70 9.76
CA ASP A 101 6.57 -35.93 9.61
C ASP A 101 7.03 -36.68 8.35
N PRO A 102 7.99 -37.61 8.49
CA PRO A 102 8.50 -38.38 7.36
C PRO A 102 7.42 -39.22 6.66
N THR A 103 6.36 -39.61 7.37
CA THR A 103 5.27 -40.42 6.79
C THR A 103 4.43 -39.62 5.81
N ARG A 104 4.37 -38.30 5.97
CA ARG A 104 3.67 -37.36 5.11
C ARG A 104 4.63 -36.57 4.19
N GLY A 105 5.94 -36.85 4.26
CA GLY A 105 6.95 -36.14 3.51
C GLY A 105 7.17 -34.68 3.95
N ILE A 106 6.84 -34.37 5.22
CA ILE A 106 7.01 -33.02 5.77
C ILE A 106 8.36 -32.95 6.50
N LYS A 107 9.23 -32.07 6.04
CA LYS A 107 10.52 -31.72 6.64
C LYS A 107 10.69 -30.20 6.64
N ASN A 108 10.76 -29.59 7.81
CA ASN A 108 11.04 -28.17 7.97
C ASN A 108 12.54 -27.91 7.75
N LEU A 109 12.89 -27.15 6.72
CA LEU A 109 14.28 -26.82 6.41
C LEU A 109 14.73 -25.64 7.30
N PRO A 110 15.80 -25.78 8.11
CA PRO A 110 16.29 -24.67 8.90
C PRO A 110 16.70 -23.49 8.00
N PHE A 111 16.30 -22.28 8.39
CA PHE A 111 16.63 -21.05 7.66
C PHE A 111 18.15 -20.94 7.48
N LEU A 112 18.62 -20.56 6.28
CA LEU A 112 20.00 -20.47 5.86
C LEU A 112 20.79 -21.80 5.78
N SER A 113 20.14 -22.95 6.03
CA SER A 113 20.79 -24.25 5.80
C SER A 113 21.12 -24.46 4.31
N ASP A 114 22.04 -25.38 4.02
CA ASP A 114 22.37 -25.72 2.62
C ASP A 114 21.14 -26.21 1.85
N GLU A 115 20.28 -27.00 2.49
CA GLU A 115 19.05 -27.51 1.90
C GLU A 115 18.06 -26.36 1.58
N PHE A 116 17.94 -25.38 2.47
CA PHE A 116 17.13 -24.19 2.23
C PHE A 116 17.68 -23.35 1.05
N ILE A 117 18.99 -23.13 1.01
CA ILE A 117 19.66 -22.42 -0.10
C ILE A 117 19.50 -23.18 -1.42
N ASP A 118 19.53 -24.50 -1.39
CA ASP A 118 19.29 -25.31 -2.60
C ASP A 118 17.83 -25.24 -3.08
N ALA A 119 16.87 -25.14 -2.18
CA ALA A 119 15.47 -24.90 -2.52
C ALA A 119 15.30 -23.51 -3.19
N LEU A 120 15.92 -22.46 -2.64
CA LEU A 120 15.92 -21.13 -3.24
C LEU A 120 16.58 -21.12 -4.61
N ARG A 121 17.72 -21.81 -4.77
CA ARG A 121 18.42 -21.95 -6.06
C ARG A 121 17.54 -22.63 -7.10
N PHE A 122 16.84 -23.71 -6.71
CA PHE A 122 15.89 -24.40 -7.59
C PHE A 122 14.78 -23.44 -8.05
N VAL A 123 14.17 -22.68 -7.13
CA VAL A 123 13.11 -21.72 -7.44
C VAL A 123 13.62 -20.60 -8.34
N SER A 124 14.82 -20.06 -8.07
CA SER A 124 15.44 -19.02 -8.90
C SER A 124 15.66 -19.48 -10.35
N VAL A 125 16.12 -20.72 -10.56
CA VAL A 125 16.28 -21.27 -11.92
C VAL A 125 14.91 -21.48 -12.57
N LYS A 126 13.98 -22.13 -11.87
CA LYS A 126 12.67 -22.49 -12.39
C LYS A 126 11.79 -21.28 -12.66
N SER A 127 11.83 -20.23 -11.85
CA SER A 127 11.11 -18.99 -12.10
C SER A 127 11.51 -18.33 -13.43
N ARG A 128 12.80 -18.30 -13.75
CA ARG A 128 13.30 -17.79 -15.03
C ARG A 128 12.82 -18.66 -16.22
N GLU A 129 12.88 -19.99 -16.08
CA GLU A 129 12.36 -20.90 -17.11
C GLU A 129 10.86 -20.67 -17.39
N LEU A 130 10.10 -20.34 -16.34
CA LEU A 130 8.67 -20.07 -16.43
C LEU A 130 8.35 -18.62 -16.81
N GLY A 131 9.33 -17.71 -16.85
CA GLY A 131 9.13 -16.28 -17.07
C GLY A 131 8.44 -15.57 -15.90
N LEU A 132 8.66 -16.03 -14.66
CA LEU A 132 8.14 -15.43 -13.44
C LEU A 132 9.21 -14.54 -12.80
N ARG A 133 8.83 -13.34 -12.38
CA ARG A 133 9.64 -12.48 -11.54
C ARG A 133 9.78 -13.09 -10.14
N MET A 134 10.98 -13.07 -9.57
CA MET A 134 11.22 -13.48 -8.19
C MET A 134 11.77 -12.31 -7.40
N ASP A 135 11.11 -12.00 -6.30
CA ASP A 135 11.59 -11.16 -5.22
C ASP A 135 11.86 -12.04 -3.98
N LEU A 136 12.67 -11.55 -3.06
CA LEU A 136 13.06 -12.31 -1.87
C LEU A 136 13.02 -11.41 -0.63
N THR A 137 12.28 -11.80 0.39
CA THR A 137 12.41 -11.19 1.71
C THR A 137 13.81 -11.42 2.26
N LEU A 138 14.47 -10.36 2.71
CA LEU A 138 15.85 -10.40 3.20
C LEU A 138 15.91 -10.85 4.67
N GLY A 139 15.20 -11.93 4.97
CA GLY A 139 15.06 -12.47 6.31
C GLY A 139 14.06 -13.61 6.40
N SER A 140 13.67 -13.95 7.61
CA SER A 140 12.61 -14.89 7.90
C SER A 140 11.68 -14.31 8.98
N GLY A 141 10.39 -14.26 8.71
CA GLY A 141 9.47 -13.44 9.49
C GLY A 141 9.79 -11.95 9.36
N TRP A 142 9.41 -11.15 10.34
CA TRP A 142 9.67 -9.71 10.40
C TRP A 142 9.67 -9.17 11.84
N PRO A 143 10.27 -8.00 12.15
CA PRO A 143 11.32 -7.31 11.39
C PRO A 143 12.62 -8.12 11.31
N PHE A 144 13.64 -7.60 10.63
CA PHE A 144 14.93 -8.27 10.49
C PHE A 144 15.56 -8.61 11.84
N GLY A 145 16.13 -9.82 11.94
CA GLY A 145 16.73 -10.33 13.15
C GLY A 145 17.05 -11.83 13.04
N GLY A 146 17.35 -12.45 14.16
CA GLY A 146 17.63 -13.88 14.22
C GLY A 146 18.63 -14.28 15.32
N PRO A 147 19.03 -15.56 15.38
CA PRO A 147 19.91 -16.08 16.43
C PRO A 147 21.36 -15.53 16.34
N TYR A 148 21.71 -14.95 15.23
CA TYR A 148 23.01 -14.32 14.96
C TYR A 148 23.06 -12.86 15.37
N VAL A 149 21.97 -12.28 15.93
CA VAL A 149 21.94 -10.93 16.49
C VAL A 149 22.25 -11.03 18.00
N PRO A 150 23.45 -10.64 18.44
CA PRO A 150 23.78 -10.64 19.88
C PRO A 150 22.99 -9.53 20.57
N ILE A 151 22.85 -9.64 21.90
CA ILE A 151 22.10 -8.64 22.70
C ILE A 151 22.67 -7.21 22.55
N SER A 152 23.97 -7.07 22.28
CA SER A 152 24.60 -5.77 22.02
C SER A 152 24.10 -5.08 20.74
N GLU A 153 23.69 -5.86 19.75
CA GLU A 153 23.20 -5.41 18.44
C GLU A 153 21.66 -5.49 18.33
N ALA A 154 20.98 -5.93 19.40
CA ALA A 154 19.52 -5.98 19.44
C ALA A 154 18.91 -4.59 19.57
N ALA A 155 17.67 -4.45 19.08
CA ALA A 155 16.90 -3.22 19.08
C ALA A 155 16.91 -2.51 20.44
N GLY A 156 17.33 -1.25 20.43
CA GLY A 156 17.51 -0.43 21.64
C GLY A 156 16.29 0.39 22.01
N MET A 157 16.13 0.64 23.32
CA MET A 157 15.09 1.52 23.85
C MET A 157 15.61 2.36 25.00
N LEU A 158 15.00 3.52 25.22
CA LEU A 158 15.17 4.31 26.43
C LEU A 158 14.20 3.82 27.51
N ARG A 159 14.67 2.91 28.37
CA ARG A 159 13.87 2.44 29.52
C ARG A 159 13.85 3.52 30.60
N THR A 160 12.66 3.87 31.05
CA THR A 160 12.47 4.86 32.14
C THR A 160 11.72 4.20 33.27
N GLU A 161 12.26 4.32 34.48
CA GLU A 161 11.56 3.92 35.70
C GLU A 161 11.26 5.14 36.56
N ARG A 162 10.05 5.19 37.08
CA ARG A 162 9.54 6.30 37.92
C ARG A 162 9.18 5.75 39.30
N LEU A 163 9.87 6.22 40.33
CA LEU A 163 9.62 5.83 41.71
C LEU A 163 9.18 7.02 42.53
N LYS A 164 8.03 6.90 43.20
CA LYS A 164 7.58 7.89 44.16
C LYS A 164 8.49 7.84 45.39
N LEU A 165 8.92 9.01 45.87
CA LEU A 165 9.73 9.09 47.09
C LEU A 165 8.86 8.85 48.30
N PRO A 166 9.20 7.84 49.15
CA PRO A 166 8.66 7.75 50.51
C PRO A 166 9.16 8.93 51.34
N GLY A 167 8.32 9.49 52.18
CA GLY A 167 8.50 10.80 52.85
C GLY A 167 9.79 11.07 53.67
N ASN A 168 10.60 10.05 53.94
CA ASN A 168 11.84 10.18 54.74
C ASN A 168 13.01 9.35 54.19
N SER A 169 13.02 9.08 52.89
CA SER A 169 14.10 8.30 52.28
C SER A 169 15.32 9.18 52.04
N SER A 170 16.49 8.73 52.58
CA SER A 170 17.79 9.35 52.29
C SER A 170 18.43 8.80 51.02
N HIS A 171 17.99 7.66 50.52
CA HIS A 171 18.47 7.02 49.28
C HIS A 171 17.42 6.10 48.69
N LEU A 172 17.58 5.80 47.40
CA LEU A 172 16.79 4.80 46.63
C LEU A 172 17.72 3.82 45.93
N PRO A 173 17.41 2.54 45.92
CA PRO A 173 18.18 1.56 45.11
C PRO A 173 18.09 1.88 43.63
N ILE A 174 19.20 1.71 42.93
CA ILE A 174 19.19 1.75 41.46
C ILE A 174 18.37 0.52 40.95
N PRO A 175 17.50 0.70 39.94
CA PRO A 175 16.81 -0.42 39.31
C PRO A 175 17.78 -1.48 38.85
N ASN A 176 17.35 -2.75 38.91
CA ASN A 176 18.16 -3.86 38.42
C ASN A 176 18.50 -3.65 36.96
N LEU A 177 19.79 -3.67 36.61
CA LEU A 177 20.29 -3.58 35.24
C LEU A 177 20.59 -4.99 34.72
N THR A 178 20.00 -5.31 33.57
CA THR A 178 20.25 -6.57 32.87
C THR A 178 21.43 -6.45 31.89
N ALA A 179 21.87 -7.56 31.32
CA ALA A 179 22.96 -7.55 30.35
C ALA A 179 22.66 -6.60 29.17
N GLY A 180 23.59 -5.71 28.89
CA GLY A 180 23.45 -4.71 27.82
C GLY A 180 22.76 -3.41 28.22
N GLU A 181 22.32 -3.27 29.48
CA GLU A 181 21.76 -2.03 30.00
C GLU A 181 22.83 -1.15 30.67
N LYS A 182 22.61 0.18 30.57
CA LYS A 182 23.47 1.18 31.20
C LYS A 182 22.62 2.32 31.75
N LEU A 183 22.80 2.62 33.03
CA LEU A 183 22.23 3.82 33.64
C LEU A 183 22.85 5.08 33.02
N LEU A 184 22.02 5.94 32.45
CA LEU A 184 22.44 7.19 31.79
C LEU A 184 22.41 8.37 32.75
N ALA A 185 21.29 8.53 33.49
CA ALA A 185 21.06 9.63 34.41
C ALA A 185 19.92 9.30 35.38
N VAL A 186 19.91 10.00 36.49
CA VAL A 186 18.83 9.98 37.48
C VAL A 186 18.38 11.40 37.76
N PHE A 187 17.07 11.61 37.76
CA PHE A 187 16.49 12.94 38.07
C PHE A 187 15.48 12.80 39.19
N ARG A 188 15.37 13.83 39.99
CA ARG A 188 14.23 14.03 40.89
C ARG A 188 13.35 15.15 40.39
N ALA A 189 12.05 15.03 40.63
CA ALA A 189 11.11 16.09 40.33
C ALA A 189 10.01 16.14 41.39
N ARG A 190 9.53 17.34 41.71
CA ARG A 190 8.32 17.51 42.51
C ARG A 190 7.11 17.15 41.66
N THR A 191 6.12 16.53 42.27
CA THR A 191 4.89 16.14 41.59
C THR A 191 3.67 16.90 42.09
N GLN A 192 2.76 17.20 41.14
CA GLN A 192 1.42 17.69 41.44
C GLN A 192 0.41 16.74 40.77
N GLY A 193 -0.18 15.87 41.60
CA GLY A 193 -0.95 14.74 41.08
C GLY A 193 -0.07 13.73 40.28
N GLN A 194 -0.33 13.55 39.02
CA GLN A 194 0.47 12.70 38.12
C GLN A 194 1.50 13.51 37.29
N SER A 195 1.45 14.82 37.31
CA SER A 195 2.30 15.70 36.52
C SER A 195 3.57 16.09 37.28
N ILE A 196 4.66 16.21 36.55
CA ILE A 196 5.93 16.78 37.02
C ILE A 196 5.81 18.31 37.05
N VAL A 197 6.31 18.94 38.11
CA VAL A 197 6.46 20.38 38.16
C VAL A 197 7.75 20.75 37.45
N ALA A 198 7.64 21.41 36.30
CA ALA A 198 8.72 21.58 35.34
C ALA A 198 10.00 22.23 35.93
N ASP A 199 9.88 23.27 36.71
CA ASP A 199 10.99 24.00 37.31
C ASP A 199 11.68 23.25 38.49
N SER A 200 11.12 22.11 38.91
CA SER A 200 11.63 21.30 40.01
C SER A 200 12.58 20.17 39.60
N VAL A 201 12.70 19.92 38.27
CA VAL A 201 13.53 18.83 37.73
C VAL A 201 15.02 19.09 38.05
N ARG A 202 15.68 18.15 38.73
CA ARG A 202 17.12 18.24 39.08
C ARG A 202 17.79 16.88 38.86
N GLU A 203 18.95 16.87 38.21
CA GLU A 203 19.79 15.67 38.12
C GLU A 203 20.35 15.31 39.49
N LEU A 204 20.34 14.03 39.82
CA LEU A 204 20.96 13.42 40.98
C LEU A 204 22.26 12.76 40.55
N THR A 205 23.37 13.22 41.06
CA THR A 205 24.72 12.77 40.69
C THR A 205 25.41 11.97 41.78
N ASP A 206 24.86 11.98 43.01
CA ASP A 206 25.38 11.24 44.14
C ASP A 206 24.87 9.78 44.05
N ILE A 207 25.65 8.94 43.35
CA ILE A 207 25.30 7.55 43.00
C ILE A 207 26.48 6.67 43.43
N HIS A 208 26.28 5.89 44.50
CA HIS A 208 27.26 4.92 45.02
C HIS A 208 26.55 3.81 45.78
N ASP A 209 27.24 2.71 46.03
CA ASP A 209 26.74 1.55 46.80
C ASP A 209 25.44 0.95 46.23
N GLY A 210 25.23 1.04 44.93
CA GLY A 210 24.03 0.53 44.30
C GLY A 210 22.76 1.37 44.53
N ALA A 211 22.92 2.61 45.05
CA ALA A 211 21.83 3.51 45.34
C ALA A 211 22.11 4.95 44.86
N VAL A 212 21.06 5.71 44.68
CA VAL A 212 21.11 7.17 44.48
C VAL A 212 20.76 7.81 45.81
N TRP A 213 21.63 8.73 46.25
CA TRP A 213 21.44 9.46 47.50
C TRP A 213 20.68 10.75 47.25
N LEU A 214 19.79 11.09 48.17
CA LEU A 214 18.84 12.18 48.02
C LEU A 214 19.25 13.36 48.91
N PRO A 215 19.05 14.62 48.45
CA PRO A 215 19.23 15.78 49.31
C PRO A 215 18.32 15.74 50.53
N GLU A 216 18.80 16.27 51.65
CA GLU A 216 18.02 16.42 52.89
C GLU A 216 16.87 17.44 52.66
N ASN A 217 15.76 17.28 53.40
CA ASN A 217 14.66 18.25 53.52
C ASN A 217 13.93 18.54 52.21
N LEU A 218 13.48 17.52 51.48
CA LEU A 218 12.62 17.68 50.30
C LEU A 218 11.19 18.01 50.72
N GLU A 219 10.68 19.15 50.33
CA GLU A 219 9.31 19.59 50.65
C GLU A 219 8.32 19.07 49.59
N GLY A 220 7.25 18.42 50.03
CA GLY A 220 6.15 17.93 49.20
C GLY A 220 6.44 16.59 48.50
N PRO A 221 5.50 16.10 47.70
CA PRO A 221 5.64 14.84 47.01
C PRO A 221 6.65 14.94 45.84
N HIS A 222 7.59 14.00 45.82
CA HIS A 222 8.60 13.90 44.75
C HIS A 222 8.59 12.50 44.12
N GLU A 223 9.08 12.44 42.88
CA GLU A 223 9.46 11.19 42.24
C GLU A 223 10.89 11.22 41.71
N VAL A 224 11.48 10.07 41.55
CA VAL A 224 12.78 9.86 40.92
C VAL A 224 12.59 9.14 39.62
N LEU A 225 13.25 9.66 38.59
CA LEU A 225 13.24 9.12 37.23
C LEU A 225 14.62 8.58 36.94
N PHE A 226 14.69 7.28 36.63
CA PHE A 226 15.89 6.61 36.14
C PHE A 226 15.82 6.46 34.63
N PHE A 227 16.83 6.92 33.91
CA PHE A 227 16.95 6.80 32.48
C PHE A 227 18.04 5.76 32.17
N ILE A 228 17.66 4.71 31.46
CA ILE A 228 18.52 3.54 31.23
C ILE A 228 18.55 3.27 29.73
N SER A 229 19.76 3.27 29.15
CA SER A 229 19.95 2.70 27.81
C SER A 229 19.73 1.20 27.88
N SER A 230 18.72 0.70 27.17
CA SER A 230 18.22 -0.67 27.31
C SER A 230 18.00 -1.30 25.94
N ARG A 231 17.45 -2.50 25.93
CA ARG A 231 17.03 -3.25 24.75
C ARG A 231 15.53 -3.51 24.84
N THR A 232 14.86 -3.52 23.69
CA THR A 232 13.42 -3.83 23.61
C THR A 232 13.11 -5.27 24.02
N GLY A 233 14.08 -6.16 23.91
CA GLY A 233 13.88 -7.60 24.09
C GLY A 233 13.02 -8.26 23.00
N MET A 234 12.64 -7.47 21.99
CA MET A 234 11.76 -7.95 20.93
C MET A 234 12.41 -9.06 20.13
N GLN A 235 11.65 -10.13 19.92
CA GLN A 235 12.01 -11.24 19.04
C GLN A 235 11.40 -11.06 17.66
N VAL A 236 12.05 -11.65 16.65
CA VAL A 236 11.50 -11.74 15.29
C VAL A 236 10.10 -12.36 15.35
N LYS A 237 9.16 -11.74 14.64
CA LYS A 237 7.79 -12.26 14.52
C LYS A 237 7.74 -13.36 13.47
N ARG A 238 7.16 -14.50 13.84
CA ARG A 238 6.89 -15.59 12.89
C ARG A 238 8.12 -16.16 12.18
N PRO A 239 9.26 -16.38 12.87
CA PRO A 239 10.46 -16.89 12.23
C PRO A 239 10.29 -18.35 11.80
N ALA A 240 10.96 -18.73 10.73
CA ALA A 240 11.19 -20.14 10.37
C ALA A 240 12.08 -20.83 11.40
N VAL A 241 12.15 -22.15 11.36
CA VAL A 241 13.07 -22.92 12.21
C VAL A 241 14.52 -22.44 11.97
N GLY A 242 15.23 -22.14 13.05
CA GLY A 242 16.61 -21.63 12.99
C GLY A 242 16.77 -20.14 12.69
N ALA A 243 15.66 -19.39 12.63
CA ALA A 243 15.65 -17.94 12.50
C ALA A 243 15.13 -17.23 13.76
N GLU A 244 14.87 -17.95 14.85
CA GLU A 244 14.41 -17.38 16.11
C GLU A 244 15.54 -16.57 16.79
N GLY A 245 15.26 -15.35 17.21
CA GLY A 245 16.23 -14.50 17.88
C GLY A 245 15.80 -13.06 17.99
N TYR A 246 16.71 -12.22 18.49
CA TYR A 246 16.45 -10.80 18.68
C TYR A 246 16.25 -10.05 17.36
N VAL A 247 15.38 -9.05 17.39
CA VAL A 247 15.25 -8.07 16.31
C VAL A 247 16.48 -7.16 16.30
N LEU A 248 16.98 -6.86 15.09
CA LEU A 248 18.12 -6.02 14.81
C LEU A 248 17.92 -4.58 15.32
N ASN A 249 18.99 -3.92 15.78
CA ASN A 249 19.00 -2.48 16.02
C ASN A 249 19.13 -1.70 14.69
N HIS A 250 18.01 -1.20 14.18
CA HIS A 250 17.96 -0.41 12.95
C HIS A 250 18.61 0.99 13.09
N LEU A 251 18.98 1.39 14.31
CA LEU A 251 19.70 2.65 14.57
C LEU A 251 21.20 2.42 14.77
N ASP A 252 21.70 1.23 14.43
CA ASP A 252 23.11 0.85 14.54
C ASP A 252 23.64 0.32 13.20
N ARG A 253 24.59 1.02 12.63
CA ARG A 253 25.19 0.67 11.34
C ARG A 253 25.94 -0.65 11.38
N VAL A 254 26.67 -0.91 12.45
CA VAL A 254 27.46 -2.14 12.60
C VAL A 254 26.54 -3.35 12.64
N ALA A 255 25.44 -3.25 13.40
CA ALA A 255 24.42 -4.29 13.48
C ALA A 255 23.80 -4.57 12.09
N THR A 256 23.50 -3.50 11.34
CA THR A 256 22.95 -3.62 9.97
C THR A 256 23.94 -4.32 9.02
N GLU A 257 25.21 -3.89 9.03
CA GLU A 257 26.25 -4.49 8.17
C GLU A 257 26.53 -5.95 8.54
N HIS A 258 26.56 -6.30 9.83
CA HIS A 258 26.69 -7.69 10.29
C HIS A 258 25.54 -8.56 9.82
N TYR A 259 24.31 -8.04 9.91
CA TYR A 259 23.11 -8.74 9.42
C TYR A 259 23.19 -9.01 7.92
N LEU A 260 23.52 -7.99 7.12
CA LEU A 260 23.63 -8.10 5.66
C LEU A 260 24.72 -9.10 5.25
N ASN A 261 25.88 -9.08 5.92
CA ASN A 261 26.96 -10.03 5.67
C ASN A 261 26.57 -11.47 6.05
N HIS A 262 25.85 -11.67 7.14
CA HIS A 262 25.48 -12.99 7.61
C HIS A 262 24.27 -13.57 6.87
N VAL A 263 23.20 -12.81 6.75
CA VAL A 263 21.91 -13.24 6.16
C VAL A 263 21.89 -12.93 4.67
N GLY A 264 22.14 -11.67 4.31
CA GLY A 264 22.04 -11.21 2.94
C GLY A 264 22.98 -11.95 2.01
N ASP A 265 24.29 -11.98 2.33
CA ASP A 265 25.29 -12.64 1.49
C ASP A 265 25.07 -14.16 1.42
N ARG A 266 24.58 -14.78 2.50
CA ARG A 266 24.22 -16.21 2.50
C ARG A 266 23.04 -16.51 1.58
N LEU A 267 22.00 -15.69 1.61
CA LEU A 267 20.84 -15.82 0.72
C LEU A 267 21.25 -15.63 -0.74
N MET A 268 22.13 -14.66 -1.03
CA MET A 268 22.59 -14.38 -2.40
C MET A 268 23.36 -15.55 -3.02
N GLN A 269 23.94 -16.46 -2.25
CA GLN A 269 24.58 -17.68 -2.78
C GLN A 269 23.63 -18.58 -3.58
N ALA A 270 22.31 -18.45 -3.34
CA ALA A 270 21.31 -19.19 -4.11
C ALA A 270 21.21 -18.75 -5.58
N PHE A 271 21.62 -17.52 -5.89
CA PHE A 271 21.32 -16.86 -7.16
C PHE A 271 22.50 -16.82 -8.13
N GLY A 272 23.75 -16.91 -7.64
CA GLY A 272 24.94 -16.81 -8.47
C GLY A 272 25.02 -15.49 -9.23
N SER A 273 25.12 -15.55 -10.56
CA SER A 273 25.15 -14.36 -11.42
C SER A 273 23.78 -13.78 -11.78
N ASN A 274 22.69 -14.36 -11.27
CA ASN A 274 21.33 -13.97 -11.62
C ASN A 274 20.54 -13.63 -10.34
N PRO A 275 20.73 -12.44 -9.75
CA PRO A 275 20.07 -12.04 -8.51
C PRO A 275 18.54 -11.99 -8.65
N PRO A 276 17.80 -11.99 -7.53
CA PRO A 276 16.36 -11.71 -7.56
C PRO A 276 16.12 -10.30 -8.13
N HIS A 277 14.95 -10.04 -8.67
CA HIS A 277 14.63 -8.70 -9.19
C HIS A 277 14.69 -7.66 -8.08
N ALA A 278 14.13 -7.98 -6.91
CA ALA A 278 14.23 -7.15 -5.72
C ALA A 278 14.43 -7.99 -4.46
N VAL A 279 15.12 -7.40 -3.48
CA VAL A 279 15.06 -7.84 -2.09
C VAL A 279 14.03 -7.00 -1.35
N PHE A 280 13.32 -7.63 -0.41
CA PHE A 280 12.22 -7.01 0.30
C PHE A 280 12.54 -6.83 1.78
N CYS A 281 12.18 -5.66 2.30
CA CYS A 281 12.10 -5.34 3.72
C CYS A 281 10.67 -4.96 4.08
N ASP A 282 10.06 -5.73 4.96
CA ASP A 282 8.72 -5.51 5.49
C ASP A 282 8.64 -4.25 6.37
N SER A 283 7.44 -3.86 6.80
CA SER A 283 7.18 -2.68 7.62
C SER A 283 8.04 -2.67 8.90
N LEU A 284 8.45 -1.46 9.28
CA LEU A 284 9.27 -1.23 10.47
C LEU A 284 8.42 -1.40 11.73
N GLU A 285 8.34 -2.62 12.23
CA GLU A 285 7.52 -2.96 13.39
C GLU A 285 8.36 -3.28 14.64
N VAL A 286 9.40 -2.51 14.88
CA VAL A 286 10.27 -2.68 16.05
C VAL A 286 9.74 -1.83 17.21
N TYR A 287 8.68 -2.31 17.84
CA TYR A 287 7.99 -1.56 18.90
C TYR A 287 8.94 -1.11 20.02
N ASN A 288 8.79 0.14 20.45
CA ASN A 288 9.61 0.83 21.43
C ASN A 288 11.09 1.04 21.02
N GLN A 289 11.46 0.84 19.75
CA GLN A 289 12.81 1.18 19.32
C GLN A 289 12.95 2.71 19.17
N ASP A 290 13.54 3.35 20.17
CA ASP A 290 13.69 4.80 20.25
C ASP A 290 15.07 5.23 20.77
N TRP A 291 16.03 4.28 20.84
CA TRP A 291 17.36 4.52 21.39
C TRP A 291 18.42 3.62 20.73
N THR A 292 19.69 4.05 20.84
CA THR A 292 20.89 3.24 20.56
C THR A 292 21.99 3.60 21.55
N SER A 293 22.99 2.74 21.73
CA SER A 293 24.02 2.87 22.77
C SER A 293 24.80 4.17 22.73
N ASP A 294 25.02 4.73 21.55
CA ASP A 294 25.77 5.96 21.28
C ASP A 294 24.86 7.18 21.00
N PHE A 295 23.58 7.08 21.35
CA PHE A 295 22.57 8.10 20.97
C PHE A 295 22.93 9.50 21.50
N LEU A 296 23.44 9.63 22.73
CA LEU A 296 23.79 10.93 23.32
C LEU A 296 24.90 11.63 22.54
N GLU A 297 25.90 10.89 22.08
CA GLU A 297 27.02 11.38 21.29
C GLU A 297 26.53 11.84 19.89
N GLU A 298 25.73 11.01 19.22
CA GLU A 298 25.13 11.31 17.93
C GLU A 298 24.18 12.53 18.00
N PHE A 299 23.36 12.58 19.02
CA PHE A 299 22.47 13.72 19.24
C PHE A 299 23.27 15.01 19.42
N LYS A 300 24.30 14.99 20.28
CA LYS A 300 25.17 16.17 20.52
C LYS A 300 25.85 16.62 19.24
N GLN A 301 26.34 15.68 18.44
CA GLN A 301 26.99 16.01 17.16
C GLN A 301 26.03 16.67 16.18
N ARG A 302 24.78 16.16 16.09
CA ARG A 302 23.78 16.63 15.12
C ARG A 302 23.07 17.89 15.57
N ARG A 303 22.76 18.01 16.84
CA ARG A 303 21.96 19.11 17.44
C ARG A 303 22.80 20.19 18.07
N GLY A 304 24.07 19.94 18.37
CA GLY A 304 25.02 20.89 18.92
C GLY A 304 24.84 21.18 20.41
N TYR A 305 24.07 20.35 21.14
CA TYR A 305 23.91 20.44 22.59
C TYR A 305 23.75 19.03 23.19
N ASP A 306 23.95 18.95 24.53
CA ASP A 306 23.85 17.69 25.25
C ASP A 306 22.38 17.40 25.62
N LEU A 307 21.86 16.22 25.22
CA LEU A 307 20.51 15.79 25.56
C LEU A 307 20.38 15.33 27.02
N LYS A 308 21.48 14.85 27.66
CA LYS A 308 21.45 14.21 28.96
C LYS A 308 20.68 15.02 30.02
N PRO A 309 20.90 16.35 30.20
CA PRO A 309 20.16 17.17 31.16
C PRO A 309 18.66 17.27 30.87
N TYR A 310 18.24 16.97 29.67
CA TYR A 310 16.88 17.13 29.16
C TYR A 310 16.13 15.79 28.94
N LEU A 311 16.71 14.64 29.32
CA LEU A 311 16.05 13.35 29.23
C LEU A 311 14.61 13.31 29.79
N PRO A 312 14.31 14.03 30.92
CA PRO A 312 12.95 14.09 31.43
C PRO A 312 11.91 14.64 30.42
N ALA A 313 12.32 15.49 29.45
CA ALA A 313 11.45 16.00 28.40
C ALA A 313 10.83 14.87 27.55
N LEU A 314 11.53 13.73 27.38
CA LEU A 314 11.08 12.62 26.54
C LEU A 314 9.89 11.86 27.14
N VAL A 315 9.63 12.01 28.44
CA VAL A 315 8.58 11.30 29.19
C VAL A 315 7.60 12.21 29.92
N ALA A 316 7.92 13.50 30.06
CA ALA A 316 7.09 14.46 30.76
C ALA A 316 7.22 15.86 30.17
N ASP A 317 6.31 16.76 30.52
CA ASP A 317 6.48 18.18 30.24
C ASP A 317 7.40 18.80 31.29
N ILE A 318 8.52 19.36 30.84
CA ILE A 318 9.51 20.04 31.70
C ILE A 318 9.55 21.55 31.41
N GLY A 319 8.53 22.11 30.74
CA GLY A 319 8.39 23.55 30.47
C GLY A 319 8.44 23.89 28.97
N PRO A 320 8.60 25.16 28.62
CA PRO A 320 8.38 25.69 27.27
C PRO A 320 9.22 25.04 26.17
N LYS A 321 10.37 24.44 26.52
CA LYS A 321 11.30 23.82 25.59
C LYS A 321 11.05 22.30 25.37
N THR A 322 10.08 21.72 26.07
CA THR A 322 9.81 20.26 25.98
C THR A 322 9.59 19.80 24.53
N LEU A 323 8.73 20.49 23.78
CA LEU A 323 8.40 20.12 22.41
C LEU A 323 9.59 20.27 21.45
N ASP A 324 10.43 21.30 21.66
CA ASP A 324 11.62 21.52 20.85
C ASP A 324 12.67 20.41 21.05
N ILE A 325 12.83 19.95 22.30
CA ILE A 325 13.73 18.84 22.66
C ILE A 325 13.23 17.54 22.05
N ARG A 326 11.94 17.23 22.16
CA ARG A 326 11.31 16.05 21.55
C ARG A 326 11.46 16.06 20.03
N ARG A 327 11.24 17.21 19.41
CA ARG A 327 11.46 17.41 17.98
C ARG A 327 12.89 17.07 17.58
N ASP A 328 13.89 17.57 18.30
CA ASP A 328 15.29 17.31 18.01
C ASP A 328 15.67 15.85 18.21
N TRP A 329 15.12 15.21 19.23
CA TRP A 329 15.26 13.78 19.48
C TRP A 329 14.62 12.95 18.34
N GLY A 330 13.36 13.21 17.98
CA GLY A 330 12.64 12.51 16.92
C GLY A 330 13.33 12.64 15.58
N LYS A 331 13.75 13.85 15.21
CA LYS A 331 14.51 14.07 13.97
C LYS A 331 15.84 13.30 13.98
N THR A 332 16.51 13.19 15.13
CA THR A 332 17.74 12.41 15.26
C THR A 332 17.48 10.91 15.00
N LEU A 333 16.38 10.36 15.51
CA LEU A 333 16.00 8.97 15.24
C LEU A 333 15.82 8.71 13.74
N THR A 334 15.08 9.57 13.04
CA THR A 334 14.87 9.47 11.59
C THR A 334 16.18 9.57 10.80
N GLU A 335 17.06 10.51 11.15
CA GLU A 335 18.37 10.66 10.51
C GLU A 335 19.28 9.44 10.73
N LEU A 336 19.23 8.84 11.92
CA LEU A 336 19.98 7.61 12.23
C LEU A 336 19.44 6.43 11.43
N LEU A 337 18.12 6.25 11.33
CA LEU A 337 17.49 5.23 10.50
C LEU A 337 17.98 5.35 9.05
N ASN A 338 17.92 6.54 8.47
CA ASN A 338 18.33 6.79 7.09
C ASN A 338 19.80 6.43 6.86
N GLN A 339 20.69 6.83 7.77
CA GLN A 339 22.15 6.67 7.61
C GLN A 339 22.67 5.29 8.03
N ARG A 340 22.01 4.63 8.99
CA ARG A 340 22.53 3.41 9.62
C ARG A 340 21.80 2.14 9.22
N PHE A 341 20.61 2.29 8.61
CA PHE A 341 19.83 1.15 8.11
C PHE A 341 19.52 1.28 6.62
N LEU A 342 18.83 2.34 6.20
CA LEU A 342 18.36 2.46 4.80
C LEU A 342 19.53 2.59 3.82
N THR A 343 20.49 3.46 4.10
CA THR A 343 21.66 3.64 3.23
C THR A 343 22.48 2.35 3.08
N PRO A 344 22.90 1.67 4.17
CA PRO A 344 23.64 0.40 4.04
C PRO A 344 22.86 -0.68 3.30
N LEU A 345 21.54 -0.78 3.52
CA LEU A 345 20.67 -1.76 2.89
C LEU A 345 20.55 -1.50 1.38
N HIS A 346 20.28 -0.26 0.99
CA HIS A 346 20.25 0.17 -0.42
C HIS A 346 21.58 -0.04 -1.12
N ASP A 347 22.69 0.37 -0.50
CA ASP A 347 24.02 0.19 -1.08
C ASP A 347 24.39 -1.29 -1.22
N TRP A 348 23.97 -2.14 -0.26
CA TRP A 348 24.17 -3.59 -0.33
C TRP A 348 23.33 -4.19 -1.48
N ALA A 349 22.07 -3.81 -1.63
CA ALA A 349 21.22 -4.27 -2.72
C ALA A 349 21.82 -3.92 -4.09
N ARG A 350 22.30 -2.69 -4.27
CA ARG A 350 22.94 -2.24 -5.50
C ARG A 350 24.25 -3.00 -5.80
N ARG A 351 25.08 -3.26 -4.80
CA ARG A 351 26.30 -4.08 -4.98
C ARG A 351 25.99 -5.50 -5.42
N ASN A 352 24.83 -6.03 -5.01
CA ASN A 352 24.35 -7.35 -5.40
C ASN A 352 23.46 -7.32 -6.67
N HIS A 353 23.39 -6.20 -7.39
CA HIS A 353 22.64 -6.03 -8.64
C HIS A 353 21.14 -6.37 -8.50
N THR A 354 20.57 -6.09 -7.36
CA THR A 354 19.13 -6.23 -7.05
C THR A 354 18.58 -4.88 -6.61
N LEU A 355 17.25 -4.71 -6.70
CA LEU A 355 16.55 -3.52 -6.22
C LEU A 355 16.15 -3.69 -4.75
N LEU A 356 16.07 -2.58 -4.03
CA LEU A 356 15.46 -2.55 -2.70
C LEU A 356 13.97 -2.19 -2.82
N ARG A 357 13.09 -3.13 -2.48
CA ARG A 357 11.65 -2.92 -2.27
C ARG A 357 11.38 -2.89 -0.78
N MET A 358 10.67 -1.87 -0.29
CA MET A 358 10.53 -1.70 1.14
C MET A 358 9.25 -0.95 1.52
N GLN A 359 8.72 -1.32 2.69
CA GLN A 359 7.70 -0.60 3.43
C GLN A 359 8.40 0.25 4.51
N ASP A 360 8.61 1.54 4.24
CA ASP A 360 9.40 2.44 5.08
C ASP A 360 8.59 3.17 6.17
N TYR A 361 7.58 2.53 6.71
CA TYR A 361 6.72 3.09 7.77
C TYR A 361 6.71 2.22 9.02
N GLY A 362 6.38 2.85 10.16
CA GLY A 362 6.31 2.18 11.46
C GLY A 362 7.29 2.75 12.49
N VAL A 363 7.96 1.87 13.21
CA VAL A 363 8.96 2.19 14.24
C VAL A 363 10.23 1.36 13.99
N PRO A 364 11.42 2.00 13.94
CA PRO A 364 11.73 3.42 14.13
C PRO A 364 11.20 4.34 13.03
N ALA A 365 11.04 5.62 13.36
CA ALA A 365 10.33 6.58 12.53
C ALA A 365 11.07 6.95 11.24
N ALA A 366 10.50 6.61 10.09
CA ALA A 366 10.89 7.13 8.78
C ALA A 366 10.08 8.39 8.42
N ALA A 367 10.67 9.30 7.63
CA ALA A 367 9.98 10.40 6.98
C ALA A 367 9.61 10.03 5.54
N LEU A 368 8.72 10.79 4.88
CA LEU A 368 8.41 10.57 3.46
C LEU A 368 9.68 10.58 2.60
N SER A 369 10.56 11.53 2.87
CA SER A 369 11.85 11.68 2.20
C SER A 369 12.83 10.54 2.45
N SER A 370 12.58 9.62 3.40
CA SER A 370 13.37 8.40 3.58
C SER A 370 13.28 7.48 2.36
N ASN A 371 12.21 7.57 1.56
CA ASN A 371 12.06 6.85 0.29
C ASN A 371 13.12 7.21 -0.79
N ALA A 372 13.89 8.28 -0.62
CA ALA A 372 15.05 8.56 -1.47
C ALA A 372 16.10 7.42 -1.49
N TYR A 373 16.06 6.53 -0.50
CA TYR A 373 16.94 5.36 -0.39
C TYR A 373 16.30 4.05 -0.85
N ILE A 374 15.10 4.09 -1.44
CA ILE A 374 14.32 2.91 -1.80
C ILE A 374 14.06 2.92 -3.31
N ASP A 375 14.36 1.80 -4.01
CA ASP A 375 14.16 1.72 -5.46
C ASP A 375 12.69 1.47 -5.82
N LEU A 376 11.98 0.69 -4.99
CA LEU A 376 10.58 0.32 -5.17
C LEU A 376 9.80 0.58 -3.87
N PRO A 377 9.30 1.80 -3.66
CA PRO A 377 8.44 2.11 -2.51
C PRO A 377 7.20 1.21 -2.48
N GLU A 378 6.87 0.68 -1.30
CA GLU A 378 5.70 -0.15 -1.09
C GLU A 378 4.84 0.40 0.03
N GLY A 379 3.54 0.46 -0.22
CA GLY A 379 2.53 0.84 0.77
C GLY A 379 1.69 -0.33 1.25
N GLU A 380 0.71 -0.04 2.09
CA GLU A 380 -0.27 -0.97 2.63
C GLU A 380 -1.57 -0.24 2.99
N GLY A 381 -2.68 -0.95 2.85
CA GLY A 381 -4.01 -0.50 3.27
C GLY A 381 -4.73 0.35 2.23
N PRO A 382 -6.03 0.06 2.03
CA PRO A 382 -6.84 0.66 0.95
C PRO A 382 -7.61 1.92 1.37
N GLN A 383 -7.20 2.61 2.45
CA GLN A 383 -7.94 3.75 3.00
C GLN A 383 -7.57 5.05 2.28
N TRP A 384 -8.04 5.21 1.05
CA TRP A 384 -7.64 6.27 0.12
C TRP A 384 -7.99 7.72 0.53
N LYS A 385 -8.91 7.91 1.51
CA LYS A 385 -9.32 9.23 2.00
C LYS A 385 -8.63 9.70 3.30
N ILE A 386 -7.62 9.00 3.74
CA ILE A 386 -6.83 9.40 4.91
C ILE A 386 -5.35 9.25 4.63
N LEU A 387 -4.49 9.82 5.48
CA LEU A 387 -3.06 9.58 5.40
C LEU A 387 -2.76 8.13 5.78
N ARG A 388 -2.24 7.37 4.80
CA ARG A 388 -1.87 5.95 4.91
C ARG A 388 -0.65 5.62 4.05
N ALA A 389 -0.08 4.44 4.29
CA ALA A 389 1.15 3.99 3.68
C ALA A 389 1.09 3.91 2.14
N SER A 390 -0.06 3.57 1.53
CA SER A 390 -0.19 3.51 0.06
C SER A 390 -0.01 4.88 -0.60
N ARG A 391 -0.71 5.92 -0.12
CA ARG A 391 -0.52 7.29 -0.63
C ARG A 391 0.86 7.87 -0.27
N TRP A 392 1.44 7.46 0.86
CA TRP A 392 2.81 7.78 1.24
C TRP A 392 3.81 7.27 0.19
N ALA A 393 3.75 5.97 -0.13
CA ALA A 393 4.62 5.34 -1.12
C ALA A 393 4.45 5.94 -2.53
N SER A 394 3.20 6.20 -2.97
CA SER A 394 2.96 6.76 -4.30
C SER A 394 3.42 8.22 -4.40
N SER A 395 3.18 9.04 -3.38
CA SER A 395 3.72 10.41 -3.33
C SER A 395 5.24 10.41 -3.42
N ALA A 396 5.92 9.58 -2.62
CA ALA A 396 7.37 9.45 -2.67
C ALA A 396 7.85 9.02 -4.07
N SER A 397 7.20 8.03 -4.70
CA SER A 397 7.52 7.62 -6.07
C SER A 397 7.40 8.76 -7.07
N HIS A 398 6.35 9.58 -6.95
CA HIS A 398 6.16 10.75 -7.80
C HIS A 398 7.25 11.81 -7.61
N LEU A 399 7.66 12.06 -6.35
CA LEU A 399 8.71 13.04 -6.02
C LEU A 399 10.09 12.60 -6.52
N TYR A 400 10.42 11.31 -6.35
CA TYR A 400 11.75 10.78 -6.70
C TYR A 400 11.81 10.15 -8.09
N GLY A 401 10.71 10.18 -8.87
CA GLY A 401 10.69 9.75 -10.27
C GLY A 401 10.63 8.24 -10.48
N HIS A 402 10.15 7.48 -9.49
CA HIS A 402 9.90 6.05 -9.65
C HIS A 402 8.61 5.80 -10.42
N GLN A 403 8.67 4.96 -11.46
CA GLN A 403 7.49 4.62 -12.28
C GLN A 403 6.61 3.56 -11.64
N VAL A 404 7.19 2.71 -10.79
CA VAL A 404 6.51 1.59 -10.14
C VAL A 404 6.38 1.88 -8.66
N THR A 405 5.15 1.85 -8.18
CA THR A 405 4.82 1.89 -6.75
C THR A 405 4.03 0.65 -6.41
N SER A 406 4.55 -0.16 -5.48
CA SER A 406 3.87 -1.37 -5.05
C SER A 406 3.03 -1.16 -3.79
N SER A 407 2.12 -2.10 -3.54
CA SER A 407 1.45 -2.24 -2.25
C SER A 407 1.33 -3.69 -1.86
N GLU A 408 1.48 -3.96 -0.58
CA GLU A 408 0.93 -5.14 0.06
C GLU A 408 -0.59 -5.05 -0.03
N THR A 409 -1.20 -5.96 -0.77
CA THR A 409 -2.61 -5.91 -1.15
C THR A 409 -3.33 -7.14 -0.62
N TRP A 410 -4.58 -6.96 -0.16
CA TRP A 410 -5.44 -8.02 0.38
C TRP A 410 -4.92 -8.61 1.70
N THR A 411 -4.34 -7.76 2.55
CA THR A 411 -3.93 -8.10 3.92
C THR A 411 -5.17 -8.12 4.82
N TRP A 412 -5.91 -9.22 4.79
CA TRP A 412 -7.22 -9.33 5.42
C TRP A 412 -7.13 -10.06 6.75
N LEU A 413 -6.62 -9.36 7.74
CA LEU A 413 -6.63 -9.81 9.13
C LEU A 413 -8.07 -10.03 9.60
N HIS A 414 -8.32 -11.02 10.44
CA HIS A 414 -9.64 -11.30 11.04
C HIS A 414 -10.78 -11.64 10.06
N SER A 415 -10.48 -11.85 8.79
CA SER A 415 -11.44 -12.44 7.85
C SER A 415 -11.34 -13.97 7.85
N PRO A 416 -12.43 -14.72 7.63
CA PRO A 416 -12.36 -16.16 7.39
C PRO A 416 -11.49 -16.42 6.16
N VAL A 417 -10.43 -17.21 6.32
CA VAL A 417 -9.31 -17.29 5.37
C VAL A 417 -9.66 -17.74 3.94
N PHE A 418 -10.75 -18.48 3.75
CA PHE A 418 -11.22 -18.93 2.44
C PHE A 418 -12.54 -18.27 2.01
N ARG A 419 -12.85 -17.08 2.55
CA ARG A 419 -14.03 -16.30 2.18
C ARG A 419 -13.81 -15.35 0.99
N ALA A 420 -12.58 -15.01 0.70
CA ALA A 420 -12.23 -14.06 -0.37
C ALA A 420 -12.88 -14.41 -1.70
N THR A 421 -13.47 -13.42 -2.36
CA THR A 421 -14.06 -13.53 -3.70
C THR A 421 -13.25 -12.73 -4.74
N PRO A 422 -13.38 -13.04 -6.04
CA PRO A 422 -12.79 -12.22 -7.08
C PRO A 422 -13.27 -10.75 -7.07
N LEU A 423 -14.53 -10.51 -6.70
CA LEU A 423 -15.07 -9.16 -6.57
C LEU A 423 -14.45 -8.40 -5.40
N ASP A 424 -14.25 -9.06 -4.24
CA ASP A 424 -13.55 -8.45 -3.11
C ASP A 424 -12.13 -8.02 -3.50
N MET A 425 -11.40 -8.91 -4.23
CA MET A 425 -10.06 -8.60 -4.73
C MET A 425 -10.04 -7.37 -5.64
N LYS A 426 -11.01 -7.29 -6.59
CA LYS A 426 -11.13 -6.14 -7.48
C LYS A 426 -11.45 -4.85 -6.71
N ALA A 427 -12.41 -4.90 -5.81
CA ALA A 427 -12.88 -3.72 -5.10
C ALA A 427 -11.76 -3.09 -4.26
N GLU A 428 -10.94 -3.90 -3.57
CA GLU A 428 -9.78 -3.39 -2.84
C GLU A 428 -8.65 -2.92 -3.77
N ALA A 429 -8.38 -3.65 -4.85
CA ALA A 429 -7.38 -3.23 -5.83
C ALA A 429 -7.70 -1.86 -6.43
N ASP A 430 -8.98 -1.58 -6.73
CA ASP A 430 -9.41 -0.29 -7.23
C ASP A 430 -9.15 0.85 -6.21
N LEU A 431 -9.28 0.58 -4.90
CA LEU A 431 -8.91 1.54 -3.85
C LEU A 431 -7.41 1.83 -3.84
N HIS A 432 -6.57 0.79 -3.97
CA HIS A 432 -5.12 0.97 -4.10
C HIS A 432 -4.75 1.77 -5.36
N PHE A 433 -5.42 1.53 -6.49
CA PHE A 433 -5.22 2.34 -7.69
C PHE A 433 -5.59 3.81 -7.46
N LEU A 434 -6.66 4.11 -6.69
CA LEU A 434 -7.02 5.48 -6.30
C LEU A 434 -6.00 6.16 -5.38
N GLU A 435 -5.10 5.42 -4.78
CA GLU A 435 -3.96 5.93 -4.00
C GLU A 435 -2.68 6.10 -4.82
N GLY A 436 -2.72 5.84 -6.15
CA GLY A 436 -1.56 5.95 -7.05
C GLY A 436 -0.68 4.70 -7.11
N ILE A 437 -1.09 3.60 -6.48
CA ILE A 437 -0.42 2.30 -6.61
C ILE A 437 -0.60 1.76 -8.03
N ASN A 438 0.43 1.08 -8.54
CA ASN A 438 0.40 0.49 -9.88
C ASN A 438 1.13 -0.86 -9.99
N GLN A 439 1.48 -1.47 -8.84
CA GLN A 439 1.96 -2.83 -8.71
C GLN A 439 1.35 -3.47 -7.47
N LEU A 440 0.56 -4.52 -7.64
CA LEU A 440 -0.10 -5.21 -6.53
C LEU A 440 0.70 -6.45 -6.14
N ILE A 441 1.01 -6.57 -4.85
CA ILE A 441 1.65 -7.75 -4.23
C ILE A 441 0.62 -8.40 -3.32
N GLY A 442 -0.03 -9.46 -3.78
CA GLY A 442 -1.07 -10.13 -2.99
C GLY A 442 -0.49 -10.79 -1.74
N HIS A 443 -1.15 -10.60 -0.60
CA HIS A 443 -0.77 -11.11 0.70
C HIS A 443 -1.69 -12.26 1.14
N GLY A 444 -1.64 -13.54 0.70
CA GLY A 444 -0.81 -13.97 -0.38
C GLY A 444 -1.06 -15.44 -0.70
N TRP A 445 -0.05 -16.11 -1.15
CA TRP A 445 -0.07 -17.52 -1.56
C TRP A 445 0.56 -18.40 -0.48
N PRO A 446 -0.21 -19.11 0.35
CA PRO A 446 0.35 -20.08 1.29
C PRO A 446 0.80 -21.32 0.52
N TYR A 447 2.10 -21.64 0.60
CA TYR A 447 2.60 -22.95 0.16
C TYR A 447 1.91 -24.06 0.94
N THR A 448 1.58 -25.17 0.27
CA THR A 448 0.96 -26.34 0.91
C THR A 448 1.72 -27.61 0.53
N ALA A 449 2.26 -28.32 1.54
CA ALA A 449 2.97 -29.56 1.32
C ALA A 449 2.03 -30.67 0.78
N ALA A 450 2.55 -31.57 -0.05
CA ALA A 450 1.78 -32.63 -0.73
C ALA A 450 0.95 -33.52 0.20
N GLY A 451 1.41 -33.78 1.41
CA GLY A 451 0.70 -34.61 2.40
C GLY A 451 -0.38 -33.87 3.21
N VAL A 452 -0.73 -32.63 2.87
CA VAL A 452 -1.71 -31.83 3.59
C VAL A 452 -3.07 -31.91 2.90
N GLU A 453 -4.12 -32.19 3.70
CA GLU A 453 -5.48 -32.27 3.21
C GLU A 453 -6.04 -30.94 2.70
N TYR A 454 -7.02 -31.02 1.77
CA TYR A 454 -7.78 -29.87 1.28
C TYR A 454 -8.50 -29.14 2.43
N PRO A 455 -8.53 -27.81 2.48
CA PRO A 455 -8.06 -26.86 1.47
C PRO A 455 -6.59 -26.42 1.60
N GLY A 456 -5.80 -27.05 2.46
CA GLY A 456 -4.38 -26.79 2.59
C GLY A 456 -4.01 -25.82 3.69
N TRP A 457 -2.75 -25.38 3.68
CA TRP A 457 -2.20 -24.45 4.66
C TRP A 457 -2.70 -23.03 4.45
N ARG A 458 -2.61 -22.24 5.49
CA ARG A 458 -3.03 -20.85 5.51
C ARG A 458 -2.17 -20.04 6.46
N PHE A 459 -1.98 -18.79 6.13
CA PHE A 459 -1.41 -17.80 7.03
C PHE A 459 -2.50 -17.29 7.98
N TYR A 460 -2.20 -17.09 9.26
CA TYR A 460 -3.20 -16.67 10.26
C TYR A 460 -3.73 -15.24 10.04
N ALA A 461 -2.94 -14.40 9.38
CA ALA A 461 -3.19 -12.96 9.22
C ALA A 461 -3.58 -12.59 7.79
N SER A 462 -4.00 -13.54 6.95
CA SER A 462 -4.27 -13.28 5.55
C SER A 462 -5.37 -14.16 4.99
N ALA A 463 -6.07 -13.68 3.97
CA ALA A 463 -6.86 -14.53 3.10
C ALA A 463 -5.95 -15.40 2.23
N VAL A 464 -6.51 -16.46 1.66
CA VAL A 464 -5.81 -17.40 0.77
C VAL A 464 -6.13 -17.06 -0.68
N PHE A 465 -5.10 -16.82 -1.49
CA PHE A 465 -5.21 -16.49 -2.92
C PHE A 465 -4.42 -17.51 -3.75
N ASN A 466 -4.90 -18.73 -3.82
CA ASN A 466 -4.33 -19.80 -4.61
C ASN A 466 -5.41 -20.72 -5.21
N GLU A 467 -4.97 -21.75 -5.93
CA GLU A 467 -5.81 -22.69 -6.65
C GLU A 467 -6.72 -23.56 -5.75
N LYS A 468 -6.56 -23.50 -4.45
CA LYS A 468 -7.44 -24.22 -3.52
C LYS A 468 -8.82 -23.58 -3.43
N ASN A 469 -8.94 -22.31 -3.84
CA ASN A 469 -10.25 -21.68 -4.01
C ASN A 469 -10.90 -22.15 -5.32
N PRO A 470 -12.11 -22.72 -5.31
CA PRO A 470 -12.77 -23.18 -6.54
C PRO A 470 -12.91 -22.10 -7.62
N TRP A 471 -13.12 -20.82 -7.22
CA TRP A 471 -13.24 -19.68 -8.13
C TRP A 471 -11.93 -19.34 -8.88
N TRP A 472 -10.83 -20.03 -8.61
CA TRP A 472 -9.56 -19.87 -9.33
C TRP A 472 -9.69 -20.01 -10.84
N ILE A 473 -10.73 -20.68 -11.32
CA ILE A 473 -11.05 -20.82 -12.75
C ILE A 473 -11.20 -19.50 -13.49
N VAL A 474 -11.47 -18.37 -12.79
CA VAL A 474 -11.55 -17.03 -13.37
C VAL A 474 -10.32 -16.17 -13.07
N MET A 475 -9.36 -16.69 -12.31
CA MET A 475 -8.17 -15.91 -11.91
C MET A 475 -7.38 -15.33 -13.10
N PRO A 476 -7.21 -16.02 -14.24
CA PRO A 476 -6.56 -15.42 -15.41
C PRO A 476 -7.25 -14.15 -15.92
N ASP A 477 -8.59 -14.10 -15.87
CA ASP A 477 -9.37 -12.92 -16.31
C ASP A 477 -9.27 -11.79 -15.29
N VAL A 478 -9.28 -12.11 -13.99
CA VAL A 478 -9.05 -11.15 -12.89
C VAL A 478 -7.64 -10.56 -12.99
N ALA A 479 -6.63 -11.40 -13.14
CA ALA A 479 -5.23 -10.97 -13.28
C ALA A 479 -5.03 -10.07 -14.49
N LEU A 480 -5.68 -10.37 -15.62
CA LEU A 480 -5.59 -9.57 -16.84
C LEU A 480 -6.26 -8.20 -16.68
N TYR A 481 -7.40 -8.12 -15.97
CA TYR A 481 -8.02 -6.85 -15.59
C TYR A 481 -7.05 -5.98 -14.80
N LEU A 482 -6.45 -6.54 -13.75
CA LEU A 482 -5.49 -5.84 -12.89
C LEU A 482 -4.22 -5.44 -13.65
N GLN A 483 -3.71 -6.31 -14.52
CA GLN A 483 -2.52 -6.05 -15.33
C GLN A 483 -2.72 -4.88 -16.29
N ARG A 484 -3.91 -4.76 -16.92
CA ARG A 484 -4.23 -3.65 -17.82
C ARG A 484 -4.25 -2.32 -17.08
N LEU A 485 -4.83 -2.28 -15.88
CA LEU A 485 -4.84 -1.07 -15.06
C LEU A 485 -3.43 -0.74 -14.55
N SER A 486 -2.69 -1.72 -14.03
CA SER A 486 -1.30 -1.53 -13.61
C SER A 486 -0.45 -0.96 -14.76
N TYR A 487 -0.61 -1.48 -15.97
CA TYR A 487 0.10 -0.95 -17.15
C TYR A 487 -0.25 0.52 -17.41
N LEU A 488 -1.54 0.87 -17.47
CA LEU A 488 -1.96 2.25 -17.78
C LEU A 488 -1.52 3.25 -16.72
N LEU A 489 -1.63 2.88 -15.44
CA LEU A 489 -1.29 3.76 -14.31
C LEU A 489 0.22 3.95 -14.12
N ARG A 490 1.06 3.21 -14.83
CA ARG A 490 2.51 3.46 -14.94
C ARG A 490 2.88 4.45 -16.03
N GLN A 491 1.94 4.80 -16.92
CA GLN A 491 2.26 5.64 -18.09
C GLN A 491 2.30 7.13 -17.71
N GLY A 492 3.23 7.87 -18.32
CA GLY A 492 3.35 9.30 -18.14
C GLY A 492 3.63 9.72 -16.70
N GLN A 493 3.18 10.91 -16.33
CA GLN A 493 3.34 11.51 -15.00
C GLN A 493 1.97 11.66 -14.32
N PRO A 494 1.89 11.73 -12.98
CA PRO A 494 0.67 12.15 -12.29
C PRO A 494 0.32 13.59 -12.69
N ALA A 495 -0.97 13.88 -12.74
CA ALA A 495 -1.46 15.22 -13.07
C ALA A 495 -2.08 15.91 -11.85
N ASN A 496 -1.42 15.77 -10.70
CA ASN A 496 -1.86 16.31 -9.42
C ASN A 496 -1.57 17.82 -9.35
N ASP A 497 -2.56 18.63 -9.02
CA ASP A 497 -2.39 20.08 -8.88
C ASP A 497 -2.06 20.52 -7.45
N VAL A 498 -2.28 19.67 -6.46
CA VAL A 498 -2.17 19.99 -5.03
C VAL A 498 -0.97 19.27 -4.41
N ALA A 499 -0.12 20.01 -3.71
CA ALA A 499 0.92 19.48 -2.83
C ALA A 499 0.48 19.67 -1.38
N LEU A 500 0.35 18.56 -0.64
CA LEU A 500 -0.03 18.58 0.78
C LEU A 500 1.21 18.40 1.63
N TYR A 501 1.57 19.46 2.36
CA TYR A 501 2.74 19.48 3.22
C TYR A 501 2.57 18.58 4.45
N LEU A 502 3.59 17.81 4.78
CA LEU A 502 3.65 17.00 5.98
C LEU A 502 4.41 17.75 7.10
N PRO A 503 3.76 18.12 8.21
CA PRO A 503 4.40 18.86 9.29
C PRO A 503 5.28 17.94 10.15
N ASN A 504 6.41 17.48 9.60
CA ASN A 504 7.31 16.55 10.28
C ASN A 504 7.87 17.14 11.59
N ASP A 505 8.19 18.43 11.61
CA ASP A 505 8.71 19.11 12.81
C ASP A 505 7.68 19.12 13.95
N ASP A 506 6.40 19.28 13.63
CA ASP A 506 5.32 19.14 14.61
C ASP A 506 5.13 17.68 15.03
N ALA A 507 5.24 16.73 14.11
CA ALA A 507 5.13 15.32 14.46
C ALA A 507 6.24 14.86 15.40
N TRP A 508 7.50 15.17 15.11
CA TRP A 508 8.62 14.89 16.00
C TRP A 508 8.49 15.58 17.37
N ALA A 509 7.94 16.79 17.44
CA ALA A 509 7.69 17.50 18.68
C ALA A 509 6.70 16.76 19.61
N HIS A 510 5.85 15.92 19.04
CA HIS A 510 4.86 15.12 19.77
C HIS A 510 5.31 13.68 20.05
N PHE A 511 6.53 13.32 19.67
CA PHE A 511 7.11 12.04 20.06
C PHE A 511 7.34 11.99 21.56
N THR A 512 7.18 10.80 22.13
CA THR A 512 7.55 10.46 23.50
C THR A 512 8.23 9.11 23.53
N ALA A 513 9.01 8.81 24.56
CA ALA A 513 9.63 7.50 24.71
C ALA A 513 8.56 6.39 24.60
N GLY A 514 8.79 5.44 23.71
CA GLY A 514 7.86 4.36 23.38
C GLY A 514 6.74 4.74 22.38
N ASN A 515 6.60 6.00 21.97
CA ASN A 515 5.61 6.43 20.97
C ASN A 515 6.26 7.34 19.93
N THR A 516 6.79 6.73 18.87
CA THR A 516 7.54 7.39 17.79
C THR A 516 7.03 7.03 16.39
N HIS A 517 5.75 6.65 16.26
CA HIS A 517 5.18 6.24 14.98
C HIS A 517 4.80 7.46 14.12
N MET A 518 5.64 7.78 13.11
CA MET A 518 5.52 9.01 12.31
C MET A 518 4.16 9.14 11.60
N ILE A 519 3.74 8.14 10.81
CA ILE A 519 2.50 8.23 10.02
C ILE A 519 1.27 8.40 10.92
N GLU A 520 1.22 7.78 12.09
CA GLU A 520 0.08 7.90 12.99
C GLU A 520 -0.02 9.33 13.54
N ILE A 521 1.09 9.90 13.99
CA ILE A 521 1.12 11.26 14.52
C ILE A 521 0.85 12.28 13.40
N LEU A 522 1.42 12.07 12.21
CA LEU A 522 1.11 12.92 11.04
C LEU A 522 -0.36 12.85 10.64
N ARG A 523 -0.98 11.66 10.67
CA ARG A 523 -2.41 11.51 10.39
C ARG A 523 -3.26 12.35 11.34
N ASP A 524 -2.92 12.34 12.63
CA ASP A 524 -3.63 13.14 13.63
C ASP A 524 -3.40 14.64 13.41
N ARG A 525 -2.19 15.04 12.96
CA ARG A 525 -1.85 16.42 12.63
C ARG A 525 -2.53 16.92 11.35
N VAL A 526 -2.53 16.13 10.28
CA VAL A 526 -3.27 16.44 9.05
C VAL A 526 -4.76 16.53 9.34
N GLY A 527 -5.28 15.64 10.18
CA GLY A 527 -6.68 15.60 10.57
C GLY A 527 -7.57 14.87 9.55
N PRO A 528 -8.83 14.61 9.91
CA PRO A 528 -9.73 13.77 9.12
C PRO A 528 -10.38 14.49 7.93
N ASN A 529 -10.32 15.82 7.85
CA ASN A 529 -11.10 16.61 6.88
C ASN A 529 -10.28 17.04 5.65
N VAL A 530 -8.96 17.16 5.76
CA VAL A 530 -8.11 17.77 4.70
C VAL A 530 -8.08 16.89 3.45
N VAL A 531 -7.77 15.60 3.60
CA VAL A 531 -7.69 14.67 2.45
C VAL A 531 -9.05 14.51 1.76
N PRO A 532 -10.16 14.24 2.47
CA PRO A 532 -11.48 14.23 1.84
C PRO A 532 -11.84 15.53 1.11
N ALA A 533 -11.54 16.68 1.71
CA ALA A 533 -11.84 17.98 1.10
C ALA A 533 -11.14 18.17 -0.25
N ILE A 534 -9.89 17.73 -0.39
CA ILE A 534 -9.16 17.79 -1.66
C ILE A 534 -9.81 16.85 -2.69
N LEU A 535 -10.01 15.59 -2.33
CA LEU A 535 -10.49 14.57 -3.27
C LEU A 535 -11.94 14.79 -3.70
N GLU A 536 -12.83 15.18 -2.79
CA GLU A 536 -14.25 15.38 -3.06
C GLU A 536 -14.52 16.65 -3.86
N THR A 537 -13.58 17.58 -3.91
CA THR A 537 -13.64 18.74 -4.82
C THR A 537 -13.21 18.41 -6.25
N GLY A 538 -12.79 17.19 -6.52
CA GLY A 538 -12.35 16.74 -7.84
C GLY A 538 -10.93 17.14 -8.18
N ASN A 539 -10.07 17.20 -7.17
CA ASN A 539 -8.62 17.35 -7.30
C ASN A 539 -7.91 16.13 -6.73
N ASP A 540 -6.68 15.90 -7.16
CA ASP A 540 -5.79 14.90 -6.59
C ASP A 540 -4.49 15.56 -6.10
N PHE A 541 -3.72 14.86 -5.24
CA PHE A 541 -2.60 15.46 -4.54
C PHE A 541 -1.46 14.48 -4.28
N ASP A 542 -0.28 15.02 -3.96
CA ASP A 542 0.83 14.29 -3.38
C ASP A 542 1.24 14.90 -2.04
N PHE A 543 1.71 14.04 -1.13
CA PHE A 543 2.40 14.48 0.08
C PHE A 543 3.83 14.90 -0.23
N PHE A 544 4.36 15.84 0.53
CA PHE A 544 5.78 16.19 0.54
C PHE A 544 6.21 16.72 1.91
N ASP A 545 7.51 16.66 2.19
CA ASP A 545 8.12 17.18 3.40
C ASP A 545 9.30 18.11 3.11
N ASP A 546 9.90 18.69 4.15
CA ASP A 546 11.01 19.63 4.04
C ASP A 546 12.23 19.07 3.32
N ASP A 547 12.58 17.81 3.60
CA ASP A 547 13.76 17.21 3.02
C ASP A 547 13.54 16.88 1.52
N ALA A 548 12.36 16.45 1.13
CA ALA A 548 11.98 16.31 -0.27
C ALA A 548 12.00 17.69 -0.98
N LEU A 549 11.46 18.73 -0.34
CA LEU A 549 11.51 20.09 -0.89
C LEU A 549 12.94 20.58 -1.09
N ARG A 550 13.87 20.28 -0.17
CA ARG A 550 15.29 20.63 -0.32
C ARG A 550 16.00 19.83 -1.40
N GLN A 551 15.68 18.54 -1.53
CA GLN A 551 16.37 17.62 -2.44
C GLN A 551 15.92 17.79 -3.89
N VAL A 552 14.62 17.90 -4.14
CA VAL A 552 14.03 17.84 -5.48
C VAL A 552 13.10 19.01 -5.78
N GLY A 553 12.93 19.96 -4.84
CA GLY A 553 11.96 21.05 -4.94
C GLY A 553 12.55 22.35 -5.51
N ARG A 554 11.79 23.00 -6.39
CA ARG A 554 12.04 24.36 -6.89
C ARG A 554 10.73 25.06 -7.24
N VAL A 555 10.77 26.37 -7.24
CA VAL A 555 9.67 27.20 -7.77
C VAL A 555 9.94 27.48 -9.26
N ASP A 556 8.95 27.26 -10.11
CA ASP A 556 9.00 27.59 -11.54
C ASP A 556 7.67 28.23 -11.95
N LYS A 557 7.72 29.53 -12.22
CA LYS A 557 6.52 30.36 -12.46
C LYS A 557 5.54 30.21 -11.26
N ASP A 558 4.27 29.96 -11.55
CA ASP A 558 3.17 29.80 -10.61
C ASP A 558 3.07 28.37 -10.01
N ALA A 559 4.10 27.56 -10.17
CA ALA A 559 4.10 26.17 -9.70
C ALA A 559 5.25 25.87 -8.74
N LEU A 560 4.97 25.06 -7.72
CA LEU A 560 5.98 24.31 -6.99
C LEU A 560 6.29 23.05 -7.82
N VAL A 561 7.54 22.88 -8.19
CA VAL A 561 8.02 21.70 -8.91
C VAL A 561 8.74 20.79 -7.92
N LEU A 562 8.25 19.54 -7.79
CA LEU A 562 8.89 18.49 -7.00
C LEU A 562 9.23 17.33 -7.94
N GLY A 563 10.51 17.07 -8.14
CA GLY A 563 10.95 16.17 -9.19
C GLY A 563 10.50 16.63 -10.59
N ALA A 564 9.64 15.87 -11.24
CA ALA A 564 9.04 16.19 -12.53
C ALA A 564 7.63 16.78 -12.45
N ASN A 565 7.01 16.83 -11.27
CA ASN A 565 5.61 17.20 -11.08
C ASN A 565 5.46 18.68 -10.74
N HIS A 566 4.35 19.30 -11.17
CA HIS A 566 4.07 20.71 -11.03
C HIS A 566 2.78 20.91 -10.24
N TYR A 567 2.86 21.56 -9.08
CA TYR A 567 1.74 21.80 -8.17
C TYR A 567 1.43 23.28 -8.12
N ARG A 568 0.17 23.64 -8.31
CA ARG A 568 -0.33 25.03 -8.30
C ARG A 568 -0.84 25.47 -6.93
N VAL A 569 -1.15 24.50 -6.08
CA VAL A 569 -1.63 24.76 -4.72
C VAL A 569 -0.77 24.01 -3.70
N ILE A 570 -0.36 24.69 -2.67
CA ILE A 570 0.26 24.10 -1.46
C ILE A 570 -0.75 24.22 -0.32
N ILE A 571 -0.98 23.13 0.41
CA ILE A 571 -1.81 23.11 1.62
C ILE A 571 -0.93 22.80 2.84
N LEU A 572 -1.03 23.65 3.88
CA LEU A 572 -0.35 23.52 5.16
C LEU A 572 -1.37 23.09 6.24
N PRO A 573 -1.46 21.79 6.58
CA PRO A 573 -2.49 21.30 7.49
C PRO A 573 -2.11 21.53 8.95
N GLY A 574 -2.59 22.61 9.56
CA GLY A 574 -2.40 22.93 10.98
C GLY A 574 -0.93 23.01 11.42
N VAL A 575 -0.09 23.58 10.58
CA VAL A 575 1.36 23.69 10.79
C VAL A 575 1.67 24.75 11.84
N GLU A 576 2.37 24.35 12.91
CA GLU A 576 2.86 25.27 13.94
C GLU A 576 4.34 25.59 13.73
N ARG A 577 5.14 24.56 13.45
CA ARG A 577 6.60 24.63 13.25
C ARG A 577 6.95 24.43 11.79
N ILE A 578 7.76 25.35 11.27
CA ILE A 578 8.25 25.26 9.90
C ILE A 578 9.68 25.81 9.81
N PRO A 579 10.59 25.14 9.07
CA PRO A 579 11.93 25.69 8.82
C PRO A 579 11.87 27.04 8.07
N PRO A 580 12.73 28.00 8.42
CA PRO A 580 12.76 29.31 7.74
C PRO A 580 12.98 29.24 6.22
N ASP A 581 13.84 28.32 5.76
CA ASP A 581 14.10 28.07 4.34
C ASP A 581 12.89 27.51 3.60
N THR A 582 12.11 26.65 4.24
CA THR A 582 10.85 26.12 3.70
C THR A 582 9.80 27.24 3.54
N LEU A 583 9.59 28.05 4.59
CA LEU A 583 8.62 29.14 4.54
C LEU A 583 9.02 30.20 3.51
N GLN A 584 10.31 30.51 3.39
CA GLN A 584 10.83 31.42 2.38
C GLN A 584 10.55 30.89 0.96
N LYS A 585 10.68 29.59 0.73
CA LYS A 585 10.35 29.00 -0.57
C LYS A 585 8.85 29.06 -0.87
N PHE A 586 8.00 28.96 0.15
CA PHE A 586 6.55 29.16 -0.01
C PHE A 586 6.20 30.63 -0.29
N GLU A 587 6.92 31.56 0.34
CA GLU A 587 6.80 32.99 0.01
C GLU A 587 7.18 33.27 -1.46
N GLU A 588 8.30 32.70 -1.94
CA GLU A 588 8.71 32.77 -3.34
C GLU A 588 7.62 32.21 -4.27
N PHE A 589 7.06 31.03 -3.93
CA PHE A 589 5.99 30.40 -4.68
C PHE A 589 4.76 31.30 -4.81
N VAL A 590 4.32 31.91 -3.73
CA VAL A 590 3.16 32.82 -3.72
C VAL A 590 3.44 34.12 -4.51
N HIS A 591 4.63 34.71 -4.35
CA HIS A 591 5.03 35.88 -5.12
C HIS A 591 5.05 35.63 -6.63
N ASN A 592 5.28 34.39 -7.06
CA ASN A 592 5.24 33.98 -8.45
C ASN A 592 3.83 33.57 -8.93
N GLY A 593 2.79 33.73 -8.09
CA GLY A 593 1.38 33.49 -8.48
C GLY A 593 0.84 32.13 -8.05
N GLY A 594 1.61 31.31 -7.32
CA GLY A 594 1.15 30.06 -6.72
C GLY A 594 0.16 30.30 -5.58
N THR A 595 -0.68 29.33 -5.29
CA THR A 595 -1.71 29.39 -4.24
C THR A 595 -1.26 28.65 -2.97
N LEU A 596 -1.23 29.34 -1.84
CA LEU A 596 -0.88 28.78 -0.53
C LEU A 596 -2.08 28.83 0.41
N ILE A 597 -2.45 27.69 0.99
CA ILE A 597 -3.57 27.57 1.92
C ILE A 597 -3.05 27.00 3.24
N ALA A 598 -3.29 27.69 4.36
CA ALA A 598 -3.10 27.15 5.70
C ALA A 598 -4.45 26.75 6.29
N THR A 599 -4.50 25.62 7.05
CA THR A 599 -5.70 25.25 7.79
C THR A 599 -5.50 25.39 9.28
N ARG A 600 -6.57 25.68 10.03
CA ARG A 600 -6.61 25.87 11.51
C ARG A 600 -5.77 27.05 12.01
N ASN A 601 -4.49 27.05 11.77
CA ASN A 601 -3.53 28.07 12.20
C ASN A 601 -2.49 28.36 11.11
N ILE A 602 -1.78 29.46 11.25
CA ILE A 602 -0.59 29.77 10.45
C ILE A 602 0.67 29.32 11.19
N PRO A 603 1.79 29.04 10.50
CA PRO A 603 3.07 28.76 11.15
C PRO A 603 3.52 29.89 12.07
N GLN A 604 4.06 29.56 13.25
CA GLN A 604 4.46 30.53 14.28
C GLN A 604 5.86 30.30 14.85
N LEU A 605 6.40 29.08 14.69
CA LEU A 605 7.60 28.65 15.39
C LEU A 605 8.67 28.15 14.40
N ALA A 606 9.90 28.62 14.59
CA ALA A 606 11.08 27.99 14.04
C ALA A 606 11.37 26.71 14.84
N PRO A 607 11.71 25.55 14.18
CA PRO A 607 11.83 24.28 14.86
C PRO A 607 13.17 24.10 15.57
N GLY A 608 13.12 23.43 16.75
CA GLY A 608 14.27 22.95 17.50
C GLY A 608 14.68 23.81 18.68
N PHE A 609 15.38 23.16 19.64
CA PHE A 609 15.78 23.76 20.92
C PHE A 609 16.69 24.98 20.77
N ARG A 610 17.52 24.97 19.71
CA ARG A 610 18.47 26.05 19.42
C ARG A 610 17.95 27.10 18.44
N ALA A 611 16.66 27.07 18.09
CA ALA A 611 16.07 28.09 17.24
C ALA A 611 16.28 29.48 17.86
N THR A 612 16.84 30.39 17.07
CA THR A 612 17.18 31.75 17.52
C THR A 612 15.96 32.66 17.53
N GLU A 613 16.02 33.74 18.31
CA GLU A 613 14.97 34.76 18.29
C GLU A 613 14.81 35.42 16.89
N ALA A 614 15.90 35.49 16.12
CA ALA A 614 15.85 36.02 14.77
C ALA A 614 15.03 35.09 13.83
N GLU A 615 15.27 33.79 13.90
CA GLU A 615 14.48 32.79 13.16
C GLU A 615 13.03 32.80 13.61
N GLN A 616 12.75 32.89 14.90
CA GLN A 616 11.39 32.98 15.44
C GLN A 616 10.66 34.21 14.89
N ARG A 617 11.31 35.40 14.92
CA ARG A 617 10.74 36.62 14.32
C ARG A 617 10.55 36.49 12.82
N GLN A 618 11.51 35.92 12.09
CA GLN A 618 11.39 35.70 10.66
C GLN A 618 10.15 34.85 10.30
N ILE A 619 9.94 33.70 10.98
CA ILE A 619 8.75 32.85 10.78
C ILE A 619 7.48 33.64 11.04
N HIS A 620 7.42 34.30 12.22
CA HIS A 620 6.24 35.07 12.62
C HIS A 620 5.88 36.16 11.60
N ASP A 621 6.86 36.98 11.24
CA ASP A 621 6.65 38.11 10.33
C ASP A 621 6.28 37.66 8.92
N THR A 622 6.97 36.65 8.38
CA THR A 622 6.65 36.08 7.05
C THR A 622 5.26 35.43 7.06
N ALA A 623 4.90 34.68 8.10
CA ALA A 623 3.58 34.09 8.19
C ALA A 623 2.46 35.13 8.29
N LEU A 624 2.67 36.22 9.07
CA LEU A 624 1.71 37.33 9.11
C LEU A 624 1.59 38.05 7.75
N GLN A 625 2.70 38.29 7.06
CA GLN A 625 2.70 38.85 5.72
C GLN A 625 1.92 37.99 4.72
N LEU A 626 2.10 36.69 4.77
CA LEU A 626 1.43 35.72 3.86
C LEU A 626 -0.07 35.58 4.17
N PHE A 627 -0.48 35.51 5.43
CA PHE A 627 -1.83 35.07 5.82
C PHE A 627 -2.68 36.11 6.54
N ALA A 628 -2.13 37.27 6.94
CA ALA A 628 -2.84 38.27 7.72
C ALA A 628 -2.74 39.66 7.06
N GLY A 629 -3.78 40.49 7.20
CA GLY A 629 -3.82 41.85 6.68
C GLY A 629 -4.47 41.96 5.30
N LEU A 630 -4.56 43.24 4.82
CA LEU A 630 -5.25 43.62 3.59
C LEU A 630 -4.49 43.18 2.31
N SER A 631 -3.21 42.92 2.43
CA SER A 631 -2.32 42.50 1.32
C SER A 631 -1.91 41.04 1.42
N ALA A 632 -2.60 40.25 2.25
CA ALA A 632 -2.32 38.83 2.39
C ALA A 632 -2.50 38.09 1.05
N THR A 633 -1.51 37.31 0.66
CA THR A 633 -1.50 36.55 -0.61
C THR A 633 -1.78 35.07 -0.40
N GLY A 634 -1.66 34.56 0.82
CA GLY A 634 -2.07 33.22 1.24
C GLY A 634 -3.47 33.21 1.86
N HIS A 635 -4.07 32.03 1.96
CA HIS A 635 -5.43 31.84 2.47
C HIS A 635 -5.41 31.07 3.78
N LEU A 636 -6.07 31.57 4.82
CA LEU A 636 -6.26 30.86 6.10
C LEU A 636 -7.69 30.31 6.20
N VAL A 637 -7.82 29.01 6.24
CA VAL A 637 -9.07 28.27 6.43
C VAL A 637 -9.13 27.76 7.87
N ARG A 638 -9.88 28.43 8.73
CA ARG A 638 -9.94 28.08 10.17
C ARG A 638 -10.74 26.81 10.44
N ASP A 639 -11.87 26.67 9.76
CA ASP A 639 -12.66 25.43 9.80
C ASP A 639 -12.35 24.59 8.54
N GLU A 640 -11.70 23.44 8.71
CA GLU A 640 -11.30 22.55 7.60
C GLU A 640 -12.48 22.04 6.78
N LYS A 641 -13.72 22.09 7.29
CA LYS A 641 -14.93 21.77 6.52
C LYS A 641 -15.16 22.74 5.38
N GLU A 642 -14.61 23.96 5.46
CA GLU A 642 -14.70 24.97 4.40
C GLU A 642 -13.58 24.82 3.37
N LEU A 643 -12.57 23.98 3.62
CA LEU A 643 -11.40 23.83 2.75
C LEU A 643 -11.80 23.50 1.30
N GLY A 644 -12.74 22.60 1.11
CA GLY A 644 -13.21 22.24 -0.23
C GLY A 644 -13.83 23.44 -0.98
N THR A 645 -14.62 24.24 -0.30
CA THR A 645 -15.24 25.46 -0.88
C THR A 645 -14.16 26.48 -1.27
N VAL A 646 -13.19 26.72 -0.39
CA VAL A 646 -12.08 27.65 -0.65
C VAL A 646 -11.24 27.12 -1.83
N LEU A 647 -10.86 25.85 -1.81
CA LEU A 647 -10.08 25.24 -2.89
C LEU A 647 -10.76 25.37 -4.25
N ASN A 648 -12.07 25.12 -4.34
CA ASN A 648 -12.85 25.26 -5.57
C ASN A 648 -12.95 26.71 -6.07
N SER A 649 -12.82 27.69 -5.21
CA SER A 649 -12.80 29.11 -5.60
C SER A 649 -11.45 29.55 -6.19
N LEU A 650 -10.37 28.83 -5.84
CA LEU A 650 -8.99 29.17 -6.20
C LEU A 650 -8.43 28.28 -7.32
N LEU A 651 -8.86 27.02 -7.38
CA LEU A 651 -8.40 26.03 -8.35
C LEU A 651 -9.57 25.40 -9.08
N LYS A 652 -9.55 25.44 -10.42
CA LYS A 652 -10.54 24.73 -11.22
C LYS A 652 -10.32 23.22 -11.04
N PRO A 653 -11.34 22.45 -10.58
CA PRO A 653 -11.25 21.00 -10.42
C PRO A 653 -10.79 20.29 -11.69
N ASP A 654 -10.07 19.21 -11.55
CA ASP A 654 -9.67 18.33 -12.64
C ASP A 654 -10.85 17.51 -13.16
N VAL A 655 -11.67 16.97 -12.25
CA VAL A 655 -12.91 16.25 -12.56
C VAL A 655 -14.04 16.70 -11.62
N THR A 656 -15.23 16.93 -12.16
CA THR A 656 -16.43 17.10 -11.30
C THR A 656 -17.51 16.11 -11.69
N PHE A 657 -18.28 15.65 -10.70
CA PHE A 657 -19.38 14.71 -10.88
C PHE A 657 -20.73 15.37 -10.52
N ALA A 658 -21.74 15.16 -11.35
CA ALA A 658 -23.11 15.64 -11.11
C ALA A 658 -24.11 14.47 -11.26
N PRO A 659 -24.88 14.10 -10.21
CA PRO A 659 -24.76 14.63 -8.85
C PRO A 659 -23.38 14.34 -8.22
N ALA A 660 -22.97 15.16 -7.27
CA ALA A 660 -21.76 14.94 -6.51
C ALA A 660 -21.86 13.62 -5.72
N SER A 661 -20.82 12.82 -5.76
CA SER A 661 -20.76 11.55 -5.03
C SER A 661 -19.39 11.36 -4.37
N PRO A 662 -19.34 11.31 -3.02
CA PRO A 662 -18.10 11.05 -2.31
C PRO A 662 -17.59 9.61 -2.50
N GLN A 663 -18.41 8.75 -3.11
CA GLN A 663 -18.08 7.34 -3.38
C GLN A 663 -17.37 7.14 -4.71
N ILE A 664 -17.21 8.18 -5.51
CA ILE A 664 -16.49 8.13 -6.77
C ILE A 664 -15.12 8.76 -6.58
N GLY A 665 -14.08 7.96 -6.83
CA GLY A 665 -12.69 8.42 -6.88
C GLY A 665 -12.13 8.39 -8.30
N PHE A 666 -11.03 9.12 -8.52
CA PHE A 666 -10.31 9.08 -9.78
C PHE A 666 -8.80 9.22 -9.58
N ILE A 667 -8.03 8.79 -10.57
CA ILE A 667 -6.60 9.06 -10.76
C ILE A 667 -6.42 9.60 -12.18
N HIS A 668 -5.57 10.59 -12.32
CA HIS A 668 -5.23 11.20 -13.60
C HIS A 668 -3.73 11.04 -13.91
N ARG A 669 -3.43 10.45 -15.07
CA ARG A 669 -2.06 10.32 -15.61
C ARG A 669 -1.98 11.05 -16.94
N LYS A 670 -0.86 11.74 -17.16
CA LYS A 670 -0.62 12.54 -18.36
C LYS A 670 0.62 12.08 -19.10
N THR A 671 0.46 11.78 -20.39
CA THR A 671 1.56 11.53 -21.33
C THR A 671 1.71 12.73 -22.28
N SER A 672 2.66 12.67 -23.21
CA SER A 672 2.76 13.69 -24.30
C SER A 672 1.53 13.73 -25.21
N ASP A 673 0.84 12.60 -25.41
CA ASP A 673 -0.20 12.41 -26.42
C ASP A 673 -1.57 12.05 -25.86
N ALA A 674 -1.66 11.77 -24.56
CA ALA A 674 -2.90 11.32 -23.92
C ALA A 674 -3.03 11.80 -22.47
N GLU A 675 -4.28 12.00 -22.05
CA GLU A 675 -4.71 12.15 -20.66
C GLU A 675 -5.49 10.89 -20.29
N ILE A 676 -5.10 10.20 -19.23
CA ILE A 676 -5.64 8.89 -18.82
C ILE A 676 -6.32 9.05 -17.47
N TYR A 677 -7.61 8.78 -17.41
CA TYR A 677 -8.39 8.81 -16.18
C TYR A 677 -8.88 7.40 -15.82
N PHE A 678 -8.55 6.95 -14.65
CA PHE A 678 -9.20 5.82 -13.99
C PHE A 678 -10.25 6.38 -13.03
N VAL A 679 -11.51 5.96 -13.17
CA VAL A 679 -12.63 6.39 -12.33
C VAL A 679 -13.28 5.18 -11.72
N ALA A 680 -13.42 5.13 -10.39
CA ALA A 680 -13.99 4.00 -9.66
C ALA A 680 -15.13 4.42 -8.73
N ASN A 681 -16.21 3.62 -8.74
CA ASN A 681 -17.26 3.63 -7.74
C ASN A 681 -16.87 2.69 -6.60
N THR A 682 -16.65 3.24 -5.43
CA THR A 682 -16.21 2.48 -4.25
C THR A 682 -17.37 1.94 -3.41
N SER A 683 -18.63 2.16 -3.84
CA SER A 683 -19.84 1.76 -3.11
C SER A 683 -20.53 0.55 -3.70
N ASN A 684 -21.38 -0.06 -2.91
CA ASN A 684 -22.25 -1.19 -3.30
C ASN A 684 -23.53 -0.75 -4.07
N ALA A 685 -23.66 0.53 -4.40
CA ALA A 685 -24.78 1.07 -5.16
C ALA A 685 -24.33 1.55 -6.54
N PRO A 686 -25.17 1.40 -7.60
CA PRO A 686 -24.84 1.93 -8.92
C PRO A 686 -24.80 3.46 -8.89
N GLN A 687 -23.85 4.06 -9.63
CA GLN A 687 -23.69 5.50 -9.75
C GLN A 687 -23.88 5.93 -11.22
N ASN A 688 -24.88 6.78 -11.47
CA ASN A 688 -25.11 7.37 -12.79
C ASN A 688 -24.82 8.87 -12.70
N VAL A 689 -23.70 9.30 -13.27
CA VAL A 689 -23.23 10.68 -13.12
C VAL A 689 -22.85 11.28 -14.47
N ILE A 690 -22.91 12.60 -14.51
CA ILE A 690 -22.29 13.38 -15.56
C ILE A 690 -20.93 13.84 -15.03
N ALA A 691 -19.85 13.39 -15.68
CA ALA A 691 -18.48 13.75 -15.33
C ALA A 691 -17.97 14.86 -16.28
N SER A 692 -17.46 15.94 -15.69
CA SER A 692 -16.83 17.04 -16.46
C SER A 692 -15.32 17.00 -16.20
N PHE A 693 -14.55 16.75 -17.25
CA PHE A 693 -13.08 16.67 -17.22
C PHE A 693 -12.45 17.96 -17.72
N ARG A 694 -11.40 18.43 -17.06
CA ARG A 694 -10.62 19.63 -17.44
C ARG A 694 -9.66 19.33 -18.60
N VAL A 695 -10.10 18.61 -19.61
CA VAL A 695 -9.32 18.24 -20.79
C VAL A 695 -9.77 19.09 -22.00
N GLN A 696 -8.79 19.60 -22.75
CA GLN A 696 -9.01 20.52 -23.87
C GLN A 696 -8.51 19.90 -25.18
N GLY A 697 -9.31 20.06 -26.24
CA GLY A 697 -8.90 19.75 -27.61
C GLY A 697 -8.64 18.28 -27.92
N MET A 698 -9.09 17.36 -27.04
CA MET A 698 -8.91 15.92 -27.19
C MET A 698 -10.27 15.20 -27.22
N GLN A 699 -10.30 14.02 -27.85
CA GLN A 699 -11.48 13.16 -27.94
C GLN A 699 -11.38 12.03 -26.89
N PRO A 700 -12.43 11.79 -26.07
CA PRO A 700 -12.43 10.70 -25.09
C PRO A 700 -12.84 9.37 -25.71
N GLU A 701 -12.12 8.33 -25.32
CA GLU A 701 -12.46 6.93 -25.55
C GLU A 701 -12.65 6.22 -24.22
N LEU A 702 -13.56 5.25 -24.14
CA LEU A 702 -13.64 4.29 -23.05
C LEU A 702 -12.76 3.10 -23.40
N TRP A 703 -11.82 2.80 -22.52
CA TRP A 703 -10.94 1.64 -22.61
C TRP A 703 -11.39 0.63 -21.54
N ASP A 704 -11.90 -0.51 -22.00
CA ASP A 704 -12.47 -1.52 -21.11
C ASP A 704 -11.38 -2.47 -20.58
N PRO A 705 -11.02 -2.42 -19.29
CA PRO A 705 -9.96 -3.27 -18.76
C PRO A 705 -10.35 -4.76 -18.70
N PHE A 706 -11.65 -5.10 -18.75
CA PHE A 706 -12.08 -6.51 -18.80
C PHE A 706 -11.80 -7.16 -20.16
N SER A 707 -12.16 -6.48 -21.24
CA SER A 707 -12.02 -7.03 -22.59
C SER A 707 -10.78 -6.57 -23.34
N GLY A 708 -10.15 -5.46 -22.92
CA GLY A 708 -9.07 -4.79 -23.63
C GLY A 708 -9.55 -4.02 -24.86
N ARG A 709 -10.87 -3.88 -25.05
CA ARG A 709 -11.45 -3.16 -26.19
C ARG A 709 -11.57 -1.68 -25.89
N THR A 710 -11.52 -0.88 -26.95
CA THR A 710 -11.76 0.56 -26.87
C THR A 710 -13.07 0.91 -27.58
N SER A 711 -13.78 1.90 -27.07
CA SER A 711 -15.03 2.39 -27.64
C SER A 711 -15.15 3.90 -27.41
N ARG A 712 -16.09 4.54 -28.11
CA ARG A 712 -16.37 5.97 -27.89
C ARG A 712 -16.98 6.20 -26.52
N ALA A 713 -16.55 7.27 -25.86
CA ALA A 713 -17.22 7.74 -24.66
C ALA A 713 -18.57 8.41 -25.02
N ASN A 714 -19.53 8.38 -24.07
CA ASN A 714 -20.83 9.04 -24.19
C ASN A 714 -20.68 10.55 -23.95
N VAL A 715 -20.14 11.25 -24.94
CA VAL A 715 -19.90 12.70 -24.85
C VAL A 715 -21.22 13.46 -24.89
N ARG A 716 -21.47 14.28 -23.87
CA ARG A 716 -22.64 15.17 -23.76
C ARG A 716 -22.33 16.60 -24.23
N LEU A 717 -21.11 17.07 -23.96
CA LEU A 717 -20.62 18.38 -24.33
C LEU A 717 -19.11 18.34 -24.53
N LEU A 718 -18.64 18.97 -25.58
CA LEU A 718 -17.22 19.20 -25.86
C LEU A 718 -17.02 20.67 -26.10
N THR A 719 -16.25 21.36 -25.25
CA THR A 719 -15.89 22.77 -25.37
C THR A 719 -14.39 22.93 -25.41
N GLU A 720 -13.93 24.18 -25.66
CA GLU A 720 -12.50 24.51 -25.56
C GLU A 720 -11.92 24.38 -24.16
N SER A 721 -12.76 24.33 -23.09
CA SER A 721 -12.31 24.35 -21.70
C SER A 721 -12.61 23.08 -20.90
N GLN A 722 -13.47 22.17 -21.42
CA GLN A 722 -13.87 20.97 -20.74
C GLN A 722 -14.56 19.96 -21.65
N THR A 723 -14.49 18.68 -21.26
CA THR A 723 -15.23 17.58 -21.90
C THR A 723 -16.20 16.97 -20.91
N VAL A 724 -17.48 16.87 -21.27
CA VAL A 724 -18.55 16.34 -20.42
C VAL A 724 -18.98 14.96 -20.93
N VAL A 725 -18.91 13.94 -20.06
CA VAL A 725 -19.19 12.54 -20.39
C VAL A 725 -20.23 11.97 -19.42
N GLY A 726 -21.23 11.27 -19.95
CA GLY A 726 -22.15 10.49 -19.11
C GLY A 726 -21.50 9.16 -18.72
N LEU A 727 -21.40 8.88 -17.42
CA LEU A 727 -20.85 7.65 -16.86
C LEU A 727 -21.91 6.86 -16.11
N ALA A 728 -22.04 5.59 -16.44
CA ALA A 728 -22.77 4.59 -15.65
C ALA A 728 -21.74 3.66 -15.01
N LEU A 729 -21.70 3.64 -13.70
CA LEU A 729 -20.79 2.82 -12.90
C LEU A 729 -21.64 1.83 -12.09
N GLU A 730 -21.40 0.54 -12.29
CA GLU A 730 -22.01 -0.52 -11.49
C GLU A 730 -21.53 -0.44 -10.03
N PRO A 731 -22.15 -1.15 -9.09
CA PRO A 731 -21.60 -1.33 -7.76
C PRO A 731 -20.16 -1.85 -7.84
N TYR A 732 -19.22 -1.20 -7.17
CA TYR A 732 -17.77 -1.46 -7.27
C TYR A 732 -17.24 -1.46 -8.70
N GLY A 733 -17.91 -0.73 -9.61
CA GLY A 733 -17.56 -0.63 -11.02
C GLY A 733 -16.51 0.44 -11.29
N SER A 734 -15.73 0.28 -12.34
CA SER A 734 -14.70 1.25 -12.75
C SER A 734 -14.68 1.47 -14.26
N ARG A 735 -14.16 2.61 -14.66
CA ARG A 735 -14.01 3.00 -16.07
C ARG A 735 -12.64 3.63 -16.31
N VAL A 736 -12.07 3.38 -17.48
CA VAL A 736 -10.90 4.11 -17.96
C VAL A 736 -11.33 5.00 -19.12
N LEU A 737 -11.03 6.29 -19.01
CA LEU A 737 -11.19 7.25 -20.09
C LEU A 737 -9.79 7.67 -20.56
N VAL A 738 -9.57 7.57 -21.87
CA VAL A 738 -8.33 8.03 -22.50
C VAL A 738 -8.69 9.12 -23.49
N PHE A 739 -8.17 10.32 -23.23
CA PHE A 739 -8.34 11.47 -24.10
C PHE A 739 -7.10 11.59 -25.00
N SER A 740 -7.31 11.77 -26.27
CA SER A 740 -6.22 11.97 -27.23
C SER A 740 -6.66 12.85 -28.38
N LYS A 741 -5.69 13.34 -29.17
CA LYS A 741 -5.96 14.10 -30.42
C LYS A 741 -6.30 13.19 -31.61
N ARG A 742 -6.37 11.89 -31.43
CA ARG A 742 -6.72 10.94 -32.46
C ARG A 742 -8.14 11.20 -32.98
N ALA A 743 -8.27 11.36 -34.26
CA ALA A 743 -9.59 11.51 -34.89
C ALA A 743 -10.34 10.17 -34.77
N LEU A 744 -11.54 10.21 -34.19
CA LEU A 744 -12.39 9.02 -34.10
C LEU A 744 -13.21 8.91 -35.41
N PRO A 745 -13.44 7.70 -35.96
CA PRO A 745 -14.25 7.49 -37.15
C PRO A 745 -15.61 8.17 -36.99
N LYS A 746 -16.11 8.88 -38.02
CA LYS A 746 -17.45 9.47 -37.97
C LYS A 746 -18.51 8.36 -37.91
N THR A 747 -19.45 8.44 -36.97
CA THR A 747 -20.61 7.56 -36.95
C THR A 747 -21.54 7.92 -38.07
N SER A 748 -21.75 7.00 -39.01
CA SER A 748 -22.81 7.17 -40.01
C SER A 748 -24.17 7.01 -39.32
N PRO A 749 -25.17 7.85 -39.57
CA PRO A 749 -26.53 7.63 -39.09
C PRO A 749 -27.02 6.27 -39.64
N GLN A 750 -27.33 5.32 -38.77
CA GLN A 750 -27.97 4.09 -39.21
C GLN A 750 -29.42 4.41 -39.60
N THR A 751 -29.69 4.44 -40.89
CA THR A 751 -31.04 4.43 -41.45
C THR A 751 -31.64 3.01 -41.33
N GLY A 752 -32.78 2.89 -40.66
CA GLY A 752 -33.46 1.60 -40.44
C GLY A 752 -32.96 0.82 -39.24
N GLN A 753 -33.28 1.30 -38.05
CA GLN A 753 -32.93 0.55 -36.82
C GLN A 753 -33.75 -0.74 -36.71
N PRO A 754 -33.11 -1.91 -36.54
CA PRO A 754 -33.81 -3.19 -36.37
C PRO A 754 -34.67 -3.18 -35.09
N ALA A 755 -35.83 -3.87 -35.15
CA ALA A 755 -36.60 -4.13 -33.95
C ALA A 755 -35.76 -4.97 -32.96
N VAL A 756 -35.78 -4.60 -31.70
CA VAL A 756 -35.09 -5.37 -30.65
C VAL A 756 -35.94 -6.58 -30.31
N PRO A 757 -35.42 -7.82 -30.48
CA PRO A 757 -36.14 -9.02 -30.05
C PRO A 757 -36.48 -9.05 -28.55
N ALA A 758 -37.59 -9.69 -28.20
CA ALA A 758 -37.96 -9.90 -26.82
C ALA A 758 -36.90 -10.77 -26.09
N PRO A 759 -36.64 -10.53 -24.80
CA PRO A 759 -35.75 -11.38 -24.02
C PRO A 759 -36.21 -12.83 -24.00
N ILE A 760 -35.24 -13.75 -24.00
CA ILE A 760 -35.52 -15.20 -23.81
C ILE A 760 -35.14 -15.55 -22.37
N ASP A 761 -36.13 -16.02 -21.61
CA ASP A 761 -35.93 -16.49 -20.22
C ASP A 761 -35.29 -17.89 -20.22
N LEU A 762 -34.23 -18.05 -19.45
CA LEU A 762 -33.48 -19.28 -19.29
C LEU A 762 -33.42 -19.74 -17.82
N SER A 763 -34.28 -19.23 -16.95
CA SER A 763 -34.15 -19.40 -15.50
C SER A 763 -34.54 -20.79 -14.97
N THR A 764 -35.05 -21.69 -15.80
CA THR A 764 -35.56 -23.04 -15.41
C THR A 764 -34.84 -24.18 -16.12
N ASP A 765 -35.05 -25.41 -15.65
CA ASP A 765 -34.69 -26.65 -16.33
C ASP A 765 -33.21 -26.75 -16.74
N TRP A 766 -32.33 -26.47 -15.84
CA TRP A 766 -30.90 -26.66 -16.04
C TRP A 766 -30.46 -28.08 -15.66
N ARG A 767 -29.63 -28.68 -16.50
CA ARG A 767 -28.91 -29.90 -16.18
C ARG A 767 -27.63 -29.52 -15.45
N VAL A 768 -27.50 -29.95 -14.18
CA VAL A 768 -26.41 -29.55 -13.30
C VAL A 768 -25.59 -30.76 -12.87
N THR A 769 -24.28 -30.69 -13.03
CA THR A 769 -23.31 -31.70 -12.61
C THR A 769 -22.36 -31.13 -11.59
N PHE A 770 -22.30 -31.67 -10.38
CA PHE A 770 -21.40 -31.24 -9.31
C PHE A 770 -20.07 -32.01 -9.39
N GLY A 771 -18.96 -31.31 -9.54
CA GLY A 771 -17.65 -31.92 -9.76
C GLY A 771 -17.52 -32.59 -11.12
N ASP A 772 -16.48 -33.39 -11.32
CA ASP A 772 -16.14 -33.92 -12.63
C ASP A 772 -16.84 -35.27 -12.98
N ASN A 773 -17.27 -36.02 -11.95
CA ASN A 773 -17.77 -37.42 -12.14
C ASN A 773 -19.15 -37.68 -11.54
N ALA A 774 -19.88 -36.66 -11.05
CA ALA A 774 -21.20 -36.83 -10.47
C ALA A 774 -22.27 -37.08 -11.57
N LYS A 775 -23.34 -37.78 -11.22
CA LYS A 775 -24.50 -37.89 -12.12
C LYS A 775 -25.20 -36.53 -12.23
N PRO A 776 -25.55 -36.10 -13.46
CA PRO A 776 -26.32 -34.88 -13.65
C PRO A 776 -27.69 -34.97 -12.96
N LEU A 777 -28.11 -33.86 -12.35
CA LEU A 777 -29.47 -33.66 -11.88
C LEU A 777 -30.14 -32.54 -12.67
N VAL A 778 -31.46 -32.58 -12.76
CA VAL A 778 -32.27 -31.50 -13.35
C VAL A 778 -32.65 -30.54 -12.21
N MET A 779 -32.29 -29.28 -12.39
CA MET A 779 -32.68 -28.18 -11.50
C MET A 779 -33.80 -27.41 -12.19
N ASP A 780 -35.04 -27.69 -11.77
CA ASP A 780 -36.26 -27.09 -12.31
C ASP A 780 -36.31 -25.57 -12.13
N GLN A 781 -35.80 -25.07 -11.00
CA GLN A 781 -35.61 -23.67 -10.69
C GLN A 781 -34.22 -23.44 -10.13
N LEU A 782 -33.58 -22.29 -10.47
CA LEU A 782 -32.30 -21.92 -9.92
C LEU A 782 -32.43 -21.64 -8.43
N ARG A 783 -31.59 -22.27 -7.64
CA ARG A 783 -31.54 -22.16 -6.18
C ARG A 783 -30.11 -22.33 -5.67
N SER A 784 -29.86 -21.88 -4.45
CA SER A 784 -28.57 -22.06 -3.83
C SER A 784 -28.24 -23.54 -3.59
N TRP A 785 -26.98 -23.92 -3.79
CA TRP A 785 -26.46 -25.24 -3.42
C TRP A 785 -26.64 -25.56 -1.93
N THR A 786 -26.69 -24.49 -1.09
CA THR A 786 -26.84 -24.63 0.36
C THR A 786 -28.28 -24.96 0.83
N GLU A 787 -29.25 -24.89 -0.07
CA GLU A 787 -30.64 -25.29 0.22
C GLU A 787 -30.86 -26.79 0.18
N ASN A 788 -29.90 -27.56 -0.37
CA ASN A 788 -29.96 -29.01 -0.41
C ASN A 788 -28.88 -29.60 0.50
N GLU A 789 -29.24 -30.44 1.45
CA GLU A 789 -28.32 -31.07 2.40
C GLU A 789 -27.19 -31.85 1.76
N ALA A 790 -27.41 -32.46 0.59
CA ALA A 790 -26.35 -33.17 -0.14
C ALA A 790 -25.28 -32.26 -0.75
N THR A 791 -25.58 -30.96 -0.97
CA THR A 791 -24.67 -29.99 -1.61
C THR A 791 -24.35 -28.80 -0.72
N LYS A 792 -24.91 -28.72 0.47
CA LYS A 792 -24.75 -27.61 1.41
C LYS A 792 -23.31 -27.25 1.71
N TYR A 793 -22.45 -28.24 1.89
CA TYR A 793 -21.03 -28.08 2.18
C TYR A 793 -20.15 -28.39 0.98
N PHE A 794 -20.73 -28.47 -0.22
CA PHE A 794 -19.94 -28.67 -1.43
C PHE A 794 -19.09 -27.44 -1.72
N SER A 795 -17.80 -27.64 -1.92
CA SER A 795 -16.85 -26.65 -2.44
C SER A 795 -16.20 -27.21 -3.69
N GLY A 796 -16.34 -26.51 -4.79
CA GLY A 796 -15.87 -27.01 -6.08
C GLY A 796 -16.56 -26.32 -7.25
N ARG A 797 -16.59 -27.01 -8.36
CA ARG A 797 -17.19 -26.55 -9.61
C ARG A 797 -18.48 -27.33 -9.88
N ALA A 798 -19.52 -26.63 -10.33
CA ALA A 798 -20.69 -27.26 -10.88
C ALA A 798 -20.93 -26.77 -12.33
N THR A 799 -21.19 -27.71 -13.23
CA THR A 799 -21.46 -27.43 -14.63
C THR A 799 -22.96 -27.38 -14.86
N TYR A 800 -23.46 -26.26 -15.34
CA TYR A 800 -24.83 -26.00 -15.75
C TYR A 800 -24.92 -26.06 -17.26
N GLU A 801 -25.81 -26.89 -17.82
CA GLU A 801 -26.02 -27.08 -19.26
C GLU A 801 -27.49 -26.88 -19.64
N LYS A 802 -27.73 -26.19 -20.75
CA LYS A 802 -29.05 -25.97 -21.31
C LYS A 802 -28.97 -25.82 -22.82
N GLU A 803 -29.90 -26.43 -23.51
CA GLU A 803 -30.13 -26.23 -24.94
C GLU A 803 -31.17 -25.14 -25.16
N VAL A 804 -30.90 -24.23 -26.07
CA VAL A 804 -31.79 -23.11 -26.42
C VAL A 804 -31.94 -23.05 -27.93
N ASN A 805 -33.18 -23.02 -28.39
CA ASN A 805 -33.50 -22.86 -29.81
C ASN A 805 -33.83 -21.39 -30.10
N LEU A 806 -32.96 -20.68 -30.81
CA LEU A 806 -33.17 -19.27 -31.15
C LEU A 806 -34.06 -19.12 -32.36
N PRO A 807 -35.14 -18.27 -32.30
CA PRO A 807 -36.02 -18.00 -33.45
C PRO A 807 -35.24 -17.43 -34.63
N ALA A 808 -35.70 -17.73 -35.83
CA ALA A 808 -35.21 -17.04 -37.02
C ALA A 808 -35.46 -15.54 -36.89
N GLY A 809 -34.42 -14.76 -37.02
CA GLY A 809 -34.49 -13.29 -36.82
C GLY A 809 -34.19 -12.76 -35.40
N PHE A 810 -33.80 -13.62 -34.44
CA PHE A 810 -33.33 -13.14 -33.11
C PHE A 810 -31.96 -12.43 -33.17
N LEU A 811 -31.17 -12.69 -34.22
CA LEU A 811 -29.85 -12.11 -34.44
C LEU A 811 -29.80 -11.26 -35.71
N PRO A 812 -30.63 -10.20 -35.87
CA PRO A 812 -30.54 -9.37 -37.08
C PRO A 812 -29.27 -8.49 -37.02
N PRO A 813 -28.74 -8.05 -38.16
CA PRO A 813 -27.64 -7.13 -38.21
C PRO A 813 -27.92 -5.86 -37.36
N GLY A 814 -26.95 -5.42 -36.58
CA GLY A 814 -27.10 -4.26 -35.70
C GLY A 814 -27.72 -4.57 -34.32
N ILE A 815 -27.94 -5.84 -33.99
CA ILE A 815 -28.30 -6.29 -32.64
C ILE A 815 -27.11 -6.99 -31.97
N THR A 816 -26.89 -6.69 -30.69
CA THR A 816 -26.01 -7.43 -29.79
C THR A 816 -26.83 -8.21 -28.80
N VAL A 817 -26.37 -9.41 -28.41
CA VAL A 817 -27.04 -10.28 -27.46
C VAL A 817 -26.11 -10.52 -26.27
N LYS A 818 -26.62 -10.29 -25.07
CA LYS A 818 -25.94 -10.62 -23.83
C LYS A 818 -26.61 -11.80 -23.15
N LEU A 819 -25.81 -12.71 -22.62
CA LEU A 819 -26.27 -13.65 -21.60
C LEU A 819 -26.17 -12.90 -20.26
N ASP A 820 -27.32 -12.65 -19.67
CA ASP A 820 -27.51 -11.89 -18.46
C ASP A 820 -27.91 -12.81 -17.31
N PHE A 821 -27.24 -12.69 -16.16
CA PHE A 821 -27.48 -13.51 -14.97
C PHE A 821 -28.28 -12.74 -13.89
N GLY A 822 -28.72 -11.51 -14.21
CA GLY A 822 -29.45 -10.62 -13.31
C GLY A 822 -28.52 -9.64 -12.59
N ASP A 823 -29.17 -8.74 -11.84
CA ASP A 823 -28.48 -7.70 -11.10
C ASP A 823 -28.10 -8.16 -9.69
N ALA A 824 -26.94 -7.69 -9.22
CA ALA A 824 -26.60 -7.81 -7.81
C ALA A 824 -27.45 -6.86 -6.95
N LYS A 825 -27.81 -7.31 -5.74
CA LYS A 825 -28.58 -6.50 -4.80
C LYS A 825 -27.66 -5.96 -3.70
N PRO A 826 -27.67 -4.65 -3.44
CA PRO A 826 -26.96 -4.09 -2.30
C PRO A 826 -27.49 -4.66 -0.98
N ILE A 827 -26.60 -5.00 -0.07
CA ILE A 827 -26.92 -5.33 1.32
C ILE A 827 -26.27 -4.30 2.25
N PRO A 828 -26.84 -4.06 3.45
CA PRO A 828 -26.26 -3.10 4.39
C PRO A 828 -24.82 -3.40 4.73
N GLU A 829 -23.98 -2.39 4.60
CA GLU A 829 -22.58 -2.47 5.02
C GLU A 829 -22.47 -2.68 6.53
N GLN A 830 -21.52 -3.51 6.95
CA GLN A 830 -21.24 -3.74 8.36
C GLN A 830 -19.78 -3.39 8.66
N PRO A 831 -19.48 -2.88 9.86
CA PRO A 831 -18.11 -2.62 10.24
C PRO A 831 -17.27 -3.89 10.20
N LEU A 832 -16.18 -3.85 9.44
CA LEU A 832 -15.15 -4.89 9.44
C LEU A 832 -14.02 -4.46 10.37
N ARG A 833 -13.53 -5.38 11.20
CA ARG A 833 -12.33 -5.13 12.00
C ARG A 833 -11.09 -4.94 11.12
N SER A 834 -11.03 -5.67 10.03
CA SER A 834 -9.99 -5.61 9.02
C SER A 834 -10.44 -6.37 7.76
N GLY A 835 -9.79 -6.11 6.64
CA GLY A 835 -10.05 -6.77 5.37
C GLY A 835 -11.09 -6.07 4.52
N MET A 836 -11.46 -6.72 3.42
CA MET A 836 -12.46 -6.25 2.46
C MET A 836 -13.59 -7.25 2.33
N GLN A 837 -14.79 -6.74 2.22
CA GLN A 837 -15.98 -7.47 1.83
C GLN A 837 -16.85 -6.58 0.96
N THR A 838 -17.23 -7.09 -0.19
CA THR A 838 -18.23 -6.44 -1.03
C THR A 838 -19.63 -6.80 -0.51
N TRP A 839 -20.45 -5.76 -0.28
CA TRP A 839 -21.76 -5.90 0.32
C TRP A 839 -22.84 -6.02 -0.75
N LEU A 840 -22.77 -7.15 -1.50
CA LEU A 840 -23.69 -7.48 -2.59
C LEU A 840 -24.19 -8.90 -2.48
N GLU A 841 -25.49 -9.08 -2.74
CA GLU A 841 -26.03 -10.38 -3.11
C GLU A 841 -25.88 -10.56 -4.62
N ALA A 842 -24.83 -11.28 -5.03
CA ALA A 842 -24.56 -11.55 -6.42
C ALA A 842 -25.46 -12.68 -6.97
N PRO A 843 -25.91 -12.61 -8.23
CA PRO A 843 -26.68 -13.69 -8.87
C PRO A 843 -25.81 -14.89 -9.27
N VAL A 844 -24.49 -14.71 -9.36
CA VAL A 844 -23.47 -15.74 -9.59
C VAL A 844 -22.58 -15.82 -8.34
N ARG A 845 -22.50 -17.00 -7.74
CA ARG A 845 -21.80 -17.22 -6.45
C ARG A 845 -20.74 -18.32 -6.59
N GLU A 846 -19.41 -18.01 -6.72
CA GLU A 846 -18.83 -16.64 -6.73
C GLU A 846 -18.35 -16.25 -8.11
N ALA A 847 -18.13 -17.22 -8.99
CA ALA A 847 -17.59 -17.00 -10.33
C ALA A 847 -18.12 -18.02 -11.33
N ALA A 848 -18.21 -17.61 -12.59
CA ALA A 848 -18.63 -18.52 -13.67
C ALA A 848 -17.77 -18.32 -14.92
N VAL A 849 -17.48 -19.43 -15.62
CA VAL A 849 -16.94 -19.43 -16.99
C VAL A 849 -18.02 -19.89 -17.94
N VAL A 850 -18.26 -19.12 -18.99
CA VAL A 850 -19.35 -19.32 -19.96
C VAL A 850 -18.80 -19.88 -21.26
N TYR A 851 -19.47 -20.91 -21.77
CA TYR A 851 -19.24 -21.52 -23.06
C TYR A 851 -20.54 -21.55 -23.87
N ILE A 852 -20.48 -21.20 -25.13
CA ILE A 852 -21.58 -21.31 -26.10
C ILE A 852 -21.10 -22.19 -27.24
N ASN A 853 -21.84 -23.25 -27.53
CA ASN A 853 -21.47 -24.21 -28.59
C ASN A 853 -20.02 -24.71 -28.45
N ASP A 854 -19.62 -25.02 -27.20
CA ASP A 854 -18.29 -25.45 -26.73
C ASP A 854 -17.15 -24.42 -26.89
N GLN A 855 -17.46 -23.22 -27.39
CA GLN A 855 -16.49 -22.11 -27.44
C GLN A 855 -16.53 -21.34 -26.13
N ARG A 856 -15.37 -21.12 -25.48
CA ARG A 856 -15.24 -20.24 -24.33
C ARG A 856 -15.53 -18.80 -24.74
N VAL A 857 -16.52 -18.17 -24.10
CA VAL A 857 -16.89 -16.76 -24.32
C VAL A 857 -16.15 -15.84 -23.37
N GLY A 858 -16.04 -16.22 -22.10
CA GLY A 858 -15.39 -15.44 -21.04
C GLY A 858 -15.85 -15.90 -19.67
N SER A 859 -15.68 -15.00 -18.70
CA SER A 859 -16.07 -15.25 -17.30
C SER A 859 -16.95 -14.14 -16.73
N VAL A 860 -17.70 -14.49 -15.68
CA VAL A 860 -18.59 -13.58 -14.92
C VAL A 860 -18.27 -13.74 -13.44
N TRP A 861 -17.75 -12.66 -12.81
CA TRP A 861 -17.28 -12.68 -11.43
C TRP A 861 -17.45 -11.34 -10.71
N CYS A 862 -17.95 -10.31 -11.40
CA CYS A 862 -18.27 -8.99 -10.86
C CYS A 862 -19.41 -8.34 -11.66
N PRO A 863 -20.06 -7.29 -11.17
CA PRO A 863 -20.99 -6.50 -11.96
C PRO A 863 -20.35 -5.85 -13.22
N PRO A 864 -21.07 -5.75 -14.34
CA PRO A 864 -22.39 -6.34 -14.57
C PRO A 864 -22.29 -7.85 -14.77
N TYR A 865 -23.18 -8.61 -14.13
CA TYR A 865 -23.22 -10.07 -14.29
C TYR A 865 -23.82 -10.47 -15.64
N SER A 866 -23.18 -10.04 -16.70
CA SER A 866 -23.60 -10.32 -18.09
C SER A 866 -22.38 -10.44 -19.01
N ILE A 867 -22.52 -11.19 -20.09
CA ILE A 867 -21.47 -11.39 -21.08
C ILE A 867 -22.02 -11.31 -22.51
N ASP A 868 -21.30 -10.65 -23.43
CA ASP A 868 -21.67 -10.55 -24.83
C ASP A 868 -21.46 -11.90 -25.54
N VAL A 869 -22.55 -12.47 -26.06
CA VAL A 869 -22.58 -13.77 -26.75
C VAL A 869 -22.94 -13.65 -28.24
N THR A 870 -23.00 -12.42 -28.75
CA THR A 870 -23.48 -12.12 -30.11
C THR A 870 -22.81 -12.95 -31.21
N ASN A 871 -21.47 -13.03 -31.15
CA ASN A 871 -20.68 -13.63 -32.24
C ASN A 871 -20.57 -15.17 -32.18
N VAL A 872 -21.09 -15.79 -31.13
CA VAL A 872 -21.00 -17.24 -30.88
C VAL A 872 -22.36 -17.92 -30.90
N LEU A 873 -23.45 -17.15 -30.86
CA LEU A 873 -24.81 -17.63 -31.06
C LEU A 873 -25.08 -17.84 -32.54
N ARG A 874 -25.96 -18.78 -32.86
CA ARG A 874 -26.45 -19.06 -34.20
C ARG A 874 -27.98 -19.24 -34.20
N PRO A 875 -28.66 -18.96 -35.30
CA PRO A 875 -30.07 -19.30 -35.44
C PRO A 875 -30.28 -20.80 -35.21
N GLY A 876 -31.41 -21.19 -34.56
CA GLY A 876 -31.69 -22.59 -34.24
C GLY A 876 -31.02 -23.02 -32.91
N ALA A 877 -30.63 -24.28 -32.81
CA ALA A 877 -30.14 -24.88 -31.59
C ALA A 877 -28.76 -24.35 -31.14
N ASN A 878 -28.66 -23.92 -29.90
CA ASN A 878 -27.43 -23.55 -29.21
C ASN A 878 -27.31 -24.26 -27.88
N ARG A 879 -26.11 -24.69 -27.52
CA ARG A 879 -25.80 -25.25 -26.21
C ARG A 879 -25.10 -24.23 -25.38
N ILE A 880 -25.70 -23.88 -24.23
CA ILE A 880 -25.11 -22.99 -23.20
C ILE A 880 -24.55 -23.89 -22.11
N ARG A 881 -23.27 -23.70 -21.76
CA ARG A 881 -22.61 -24.40 -20.67
C ARG A 881 -21.94 -23.35 -19.78
N THR A 882 -22.32 -23.33 -18.50
CA THR A 882 -21.78 -22.39 -17.51
C THR A 882 -21.12 -23.19 -16.38
N VAL A 883 -19.82 -23.06 -16.20
CA VAL A 883 -19.09 -23.70 -15.11
C VAL A 883 -19.02 -22.70 -13.96
N VAL A 884 -19.72 -23.00 -12.88
CA VAL A 884 -19.82 -22.14 -11.69
C VAL A 884 -18.93 -22.68 -10.59
N ALA A 885 -18.22 -21.81 -9.91
CA ALA A 885 -17.31 -22.15 -8.83
C ALA A 885 -17.60 -21.28 -7.60
N ASN A 886 -17.60 -21.89 -6.43
CA ASN A 886 -17.85 -21.24 -5.15
C ASN A 886 -16.58 -21.08 -4.32
N LEU A 887 -16.71 -20.97 -3.00
CA LEU A 887 -15.65 -20.80 -2.01
C LEU A 887 -15.26 -22.14 -1.37
N ALA A 888 -13.99 -22.29 -1.01
CA ALA A 888 -13.52 -23.39 -0.15
C ALA A 888 -14.13 -23.30 1.28
N LEU A 889 -14.62 -22.14 1.67
CA LEU A 889 -15.29 -21.88 2.95
C LEU A 889 -16.44 -22.84 3.22
N ASN A 890 -17.25 -23.17 2.21
CA ASN A 890 -18.40 -24.08 2.37
C ASN A 890 -17.97 -25.48 2.82
N TYR A 891 -16.87 -25.99 2.27
CA TYR A 891 -16.28 -27.26 2.71
C TYR A 891 -15.84 -27.20 4.18
N MET A 892 -15.20 -26.09 4.58
CA MET A 892 -14.69 -25.92 5.94
C MET A 892 -15.83 -25.79 6.97
N SER A 893 -16.94 -25.11 6.60
CA SER A 893 -18.06 -24.90 7.50
C SER A 893 -18.78 -26.20 7.91
N GLY A 894 -18.62 -27.28 7.15
CA GLY A 894 -19.17 -28.60 7.45
C GLY A 894 -18.24 -29.52 8.26
N ARG A 895 -17.12 -29.01 8.79
CA ARG A 895 -16.07 -29.82 9.42
C ARG A 895 -15.64 -29.28 10.78
N PRO A 896 -15.01 -30.13 11.62
CA PRO A 896 -14.42 -29.68 12.88
C PRO A 896 -13.41 -28.56 12.66
N LEU A 897 -13.35 -27.63 13.60
CA LEU A 897 -12.37 -26.55 13.58
C LEU A 897 -10.95 -27.10 13.70
N PRO A 898 -9.95 -26.45 13.06
CA PRO A 898 -8.55 -26.83 13.23
C PRO A 898 -8.08 -26.67 14.67
N ASP A 899 -7.29 -27.62 15.14
CA ASP A 899 -6.68 -27.54 16.46
C ASP A 899 -5.36 -26.77 16.42
N TYR A 900 -5.38 -25.54 16.94
CA TYR A 900 -4.18 -24.69 17.01
C TYR A 900 -3.51 -24.67 18.38
N ARG A 901 -3.89 -25.53 19.31
CA ARG A 901 -3.37 -25.50 20.68
C ARG A 901 -1.85 -25.58 20.74
N LEU A 902 -1.22 -26.47 19.95
CA LEU A 902 0.24 -26.58 19.91
C LEU A 902 0.92 -25.36 19.30
N LEU A 903 0.34 -24.80 18.23
CA LEU A 903 0.86 -23.58 17.61
C LEU A 903 0.71 -22.37 18.55
N ASN A 904 -0.44 -22.26 19.24
CA ASN A 904 -0.67 -21.22 20.23
C ASN A 904 0.27 -21.33 21.42
N LEU A 905 0.55 -22.55 21.88
CA LEU A 905 1.51 -22.78 22.96
C LEU A 905 2.93 -22.34 22.57
N ARG A 906 3.33 -22.58 21.34
CA ARG A 906 4.69 -22.26 20.85
C ARG A 906 4.86 -20.80 20.42
N TYR A 907 3.84 -20.20 19.76
CA TYR A 907 3.95 -18.91 19.11
C TYR A 907 3.00 -17.83 19.68
N GLY A 908 2.24 -18.14 20.74
CA GLY A 908 1.23 -17.28 21.36
C GLY A 908 -0.17 -17.43 20.76
N GLU A 909 -1.19 -16.92 21.44
CA GLU A 909 -2.61 -17.11 21.12
C GLU A 909 -3.08 -16.49 19.77
N ARG A 910 -2.18 -16.19 18.87
CA ARG A 910 -2.45 -15.55 17.59
C ARG A 910 -2.90 -16.52 16.48
N PHE A 911 -2.80 -17.83 16.72
CA PHE A 911 -3.27 -18.87 15.78
C PHE A 911 -4.72 -19.26 16.04
N GLN A 912 -5.50 -18.42 16.67
CA GLN A 912 -6.94 -18.64 16.72
C GLN A 912 -7.48 -18.73 15.28
N ALA A 913 -8.37 -19.68 15.07
CA ALA A 913 -9.15 -19.77 13.84
C ALA A 913 -10.02 -18.52 13.77
N GLN A 914 -9.52 -17.47 13.16
CA GLN A 914 -10.11 -16.14 13.13
C GLN A 914 -11.56 -16.24 12.68
N ASP A 915 -12.49 -16.04 13.62
CA ASP A 915 -13.93 -16.15 13.43
C ASP A 915 -14.39 -17.46 12.75
N MET A 916 -13.55 -18.51 12.73
CA MET A 916 -13.90 -19.81 12.15
C MET A 916 -15.02 -20.52 12.89
N ASP A 917 -15.23 -20.21 14.15
CA ASP A 917 -16.39 -20.62 14.95
C ASP A 917 -17.71 -20.02 14.46
N LYS A 918 -17.66 -18.94 13.66
CA LYS A 918 -18.80 -18.27 13.04
C LYS A 918 -18.96 -18.60 11.55
N VAL A 919 -18.12 -19.51 11.01
CA VAL A 919 -18.18 -19.86 9.61
C VAL A 919 -19.40 -20.72 9.32
N LEU A 920 -20.30 -20.15 8.53
CA LEU A 920 -21.47 -20.83 7.98
C LEU A 920 -21.28 -21.06 6.48
N ALA A 921 -21.95 -22.09 5.95
CA ALA A 921 -22.01 -22.26 4.50
C ALA A 921 -22.71 -21.05 3.88
N VAL A 922 -22.05 -20.43 2.90
CA VAL A 922 -22.58 -19.26 2.19
C VAL A 922 -23.31 -19.70 0.92
N PRO A 923 -24.36 -18.97 0.47
CA PRO A 923 -25.06 -19.27 -0.77
C PRO A 923 -24.11 -19.47 -1.94
N ALA A 924 -24.36 -20.46 -2.78
CA ALA A 924 -23.49 -20.84 -3.89
C ALA A 924 -24.29 -21.25 -5.12
N GLY A 925 -23.73 -21.11 -6.32
CA GLY A 925 -24.35 -21.49 -7.59
C GLY A 925 -24.89 -20.31 -8.39
N LEU A 926 -25.77 -20.62 -9.35
CA LEU A 926 -26.56 -19.62 -10.08
C LEU A 926 -27.89 -19.41 -9.37
N LEU A 927 -28.18 -18.15 -9.02
CA LEU A 927 -29.39 -17.78 -8.28
C LEU A 927 -30.44 -17.12 -9.18
N GLY A 928 -30.04 -16.73 -10.41
CA GLY A 928 -30.92 -16.16 -11.44
C GLY A 928 -31.46 -14.75 -11.15
N PRO A 929 -32.30 -14.21 -12.04
CA PRO A 929 -32.78 -14.83 -13.30
C PRO A 929 -31.69 -14.90 -14.37
N ILE A 930 -31.79 -15.82 -15.33
CA ILE A 930 -30.88 -15.88 -16.47
C ILE A 930 -31.68 -15.61 -17.75
N ARG A 931 -31.17 -14.73 -18.62
CA ARG A 931 -31.86 -14.30 -19.85
C ARG A 931 -30.87 -14.07 -21.00
N LEU A 932 -31.34 -14.29 -22.23
CA LEU A 932 -30.71 -13.68 -23.40
C LEU A 932 -31.38 -12.33 -23.66
N LEU A 933 -30.61 -11.25 -23.51
CA LEU A 933 -31.05 -9.89 -23.71
C LEU A 933 -30.50 -9.35 -25.03
N ALA A 934 -31.40 -9.04 -25.96
CA ALA A 934 -31.03 -8.37 -27.21
C ALA A 934 -31.02 -6.84 -27.02
N ASN A 935 -30.00 -6.18 -27.52
CA ASN A 935 -29.86 -4.74 -27.49
C ASN A 935 -29.44 -4.23 -28.85
N ARG A 936 -29.76 -2.98 -29.16
CA ARG A 936 -29.20 -2.35 -30.38
C ARG A 936 -27.69 -2.20 -30.24
N SER A 937 -26.97 -2.58 -31.26
CA SER A 937 -25.52 -2.43 -31.28
C SER A 937 -25.15 -0.94 -31.15
N SER A 938 -24.38 -0.60 -30.15
CA SER A 938 -23.73 0.71 -30.03
C SER A 938 -22.45 0.79 -30.87
N LYS A 939 -22.13 -0.25 -31.65
CA LYS A 939 -20.96 -0.21 -32.56
C LYS A 939 -21.16 0.85 -33.63
N PRO A 940 -20.13 1.66 -33.88
CA PRO A 940 -20.15 2.67 -34.96
C PRO A 940 -20.28 2.06 -36.34
#